data_7474d1aa1de7dcb12111a631a08a5490
#
_entry.id   7474d1aa1de7dcb12111a631a08a5490
#
_cell.length_a   1.000
_cell.length_b   1.000
_cell.length_c   1.000
_cell.angle_alpha   90.00
_cell.angle_beta   90.00
_cell.angle_gamma   90.00
#
_symmetry.space_group_name_H-M   'P 1'
#
loop_
_entity.id
_entity.type
_entity.pdbx_description
1 polymer ?
#
loop_
_entity_poly.entity_id
_entity_poly.type
_entity_poly.pdbx_seq_one_letter_code
_entity_poly.pdbx_strand_id
1 'polypeptide(L)'
;MQKQTLNGMWTMHPVCREDDTYMKAYGLADSYQAQIPGSVLSTLLDAGAIEDPYYRQNEYTARDLFWQDYIFERSFEVTQELLNQDVIQLVCYGIDTLADLYINDTHVIYMDNMHRTWRIPVKEYLHEGSNSIRFYFKSTLRYIEEREASAPADKKITIEASGAIAGNQYIRKAHSMFGWDWGAQLPDAGIFRDIEIQAYCTARIDEVKYQQEHAQGQVTLQVEAVLECADYIGKCSIGKASGEEASHEETIYEKTIYQKTSMEVCVYDPQGHLLDKHIMTTKDNVTYVSEFIIQNPQLWWVNGLGEHPLYTVETRLLTQGEEAQTSTDRIGLRTFTVSRAKDQWGEEFAFMINGVKFFAMGAAYIPEDCVYNRITRERMEYLVRSSVKAHYNCLRVWGGGYYPSDEFYDLCDEYGIIVWQDLMYACNVYDVTQEFEDSIAAETVDNVKRLRHHASLGLWCGNNEIESAWAYWGNYQTQSQYLRADYIKQFEYILPKALKKADDQTFFWPSSPSSGGCFDEPGAENRGDTHYWEVWHGQKPFSDYQKYFFRFCSEFGFQSFPSEKTVYSYTEPQDRNIFSPVMESHQKNDAANGKMLYYLSENFRYPKDFESLLYVTQVLQAVAIKSGVEHWRRNRGRCMGTLYWQINDNWPVASWSSIDYYGRWKALHYMACRFYEPVAGSIVRIADTDTAERNGGEHFSAVAAHVQNETALPVGVTVTMTLKTFDFKVITTATQHVVVPAFGVSKVLEEDYSSYVQRLPRILTTPSAKRVEDHTHHYYDKKDVFVEAVFTYEDGRVQIESDTLVPYKHVELPQPSIHAEVVDNANTYTIALQSNVYTPFVEVDFTDADVILSDNIINLTDDKPRVISFTTEDIINGNFTDATDVKNRLRIRSLRDTY
;
A
#
# COMPACT_ATOMS: atom_id res chain seq x y z
N MET A 1 -28.60 -10.95 -20.38
CA MET A 1 -27.51 -10.18 -21.05
C MET A 1 -26.55 -11.16 -21.69
N GLN A 2 -26.18 -10.93 -22.94
CA GLN A 2 -25.16 -11.73 -23.63
C GLN A 2 -23.79 -11.05 -23.44
N LYS A 3 -22.76 -11.85 -23.21
CA LYS A 3 -21.36 -11.39 -23.10
C LYS A 3 -20.49 -12.17 -24.07
N GLN A 4 -19.61 -11.48 -24.77
CA GLN A 4 -18.60 -12.06 -25.62
C GLN A 4 -17.23 -11.46 -25.24
N THR A 5 -16.37 -12.27 -24.64
CA THR A 5 -15.00 -11.84 -24.33
C THR A 5 -14.20 -11.58 -25.61
N LEU A 6 -13.43 -10.51 -25.60
CA LEU A 6 -12.40 -10.25 -26.59
C LEU A 6 -11.00 -10.41 -26.03
N ASN A 7 -10.87 -10.98 -24.82
CA ASN A 7 -9.58 -11.39 -24.26
C ASN A 7 -8.92 -12.50 -25.13
N GLY A 8 -7.65 -12.75 -24.89
CA GLY A 8 -6.89 -13.78 -25.57
C GLY A 8 -5.88 -13.23 -26.58
N MET A 9 -5.64 -13.93 -27.68
CA MET A 9 -4.58 -13.56 -28.61
C MET A 9 -5.00 -12.45 -29.56
N TRP A 10 -4.18 -11.42 -29.62
CA TRP A 10 -4.21 -10.29 -30.54
C TRP A 10 -2.90 -10.22 -31.32
N THR A 11 -2.84 -9.35 -32.31
CA THR A 11 -1.60 -8.99 -33.01
C THR A 11 -1.22 -7.57 -32.62
N MET A 12 0.01 -7.39 -32.16
CA MET A 12 0.59 -6.06 -31.88
C MET A 12 1.55 -5.68 -33.03
N HIS A 13 1.45 -4.45 -33.47
CA HIS A 13 2.35 -3.87 -34.49
C HIS A 13 3.02 -2.62 -33.92
N PRO A 14 4.36 -2.55 -33.83
CA PRO A 14 5.06 -1.30 -33.65
C PRO A 14 4.84 -0.40 -34.88
N VAL A 15 4.58 0.89 -34.67
CA VAL A 15 4.38 1.87 -35.76
C VAL A 15 5.68 2.62 -36.01
N CYS A 16 6.41 2.22 -37.07
CA CYS A 16 7.64 2.87 -37.46
C CYS A 16 7.33 4.18 -38.23
N ARG A 17 7.87 5.30 -37.77
CA ARG A 17 7.90 6.55 -38.53
C ARG A 17 9.18 6.61 -39.38
N GLU A 18 9.11 7.31 -40.52
CA GLU A 18 10.26 7.41 -41.46
C GLU A 18 11.53 8.02 -40.81
N ASP A 19 11.34 8.87 -39.80
CA ASP A 19 12.42 9.57 -39.07
C ASP A 19 12.96 8.79 -37.85
N ASP A 20 12.46 7.56 -37.57
CA ASP A 20 12.71 6.87 -36.36
C ASP A 20 13.99 6.03 -36.39
N THR A 21 15.09 6.66 -35.95
CA THR A 21 16.38 5.97 -35.80
C THR A 21 16.37 4.92 -34.66
N TYR A 22 15.48 5.05 -33.70
CA TYR A 22 15.40 4.14 -32.53
C TYR A 22 14.89 2.74 -32.90
N MET A 23 13.80 2.64 -33.64
CA MET A 23 13.22 1.34 -34.04
C MET A 23 14.18 0.45 -34.83
N LYS A 24 14.99 1.05 -35.70
CA LYS A 24 16.03 0.31 -36.43
C LYS A 24 17.15 -0.19 -35.54
N ALA A 25 17.36 0.47 -34.40
CA ALA A 25 18.38 0.10 -33.43
C ALA A 25 17.95 -1.12 -32.58
N TYR A 26 16.64 -1.26 -32.28
CA TYR A 26 16.13 -2.36 -31.46
C TYR A 26 15.83 -3.65 -32.26
N GLY A 27 15.77 -3.58 -33.57
CA GLY A 27 15.55 -4.75 -34.43
C GLY A 27 14.19 -5.40 -34.21
N LEU A 28 13.15 -4.64 -33.83
CA LEU A 28 11.82 -5.16 -33.61
C LEU A 28 11.23 -5.70 -34.91
N ALA A 29 10.44 -6.78 -34.79
CA ALA A 29 9.69 -7.35 -35.90
C ALA A 29 8.49 -6.48 -36.28
N ASP A 30 7.94 -6.67 -37.47
CA ASP A 30 6.77 -5.92 -37.96
C ASP A 30 5.50 -6.23 -37.13
N SER A 31 5.46 -7.39 -36.46
CA SER A 31 4.33 -7.79 -35.62
C SER A 31 4.71 -8.82 -34.57
N TYR A 32 3.91 -8.87 -33.49
CA TYR A 32 4.02 -9.81 -32.39
C TYR A 32 2.65 -10.35 -32.01
N GLN A 33 2.61 -11.59 -31.47
CA GLN A 33 1.40 -12.11 -30.83
C GLN A 33 1.31 -11.55 -29.42
N ALA A 34 0.20 -10.92 -29.10
CA ALA A 34 -0.05 -10.25 -27.82
C ALA A 34 -1.17 -10.97 -27.06
N GLN A 35 -0.90 -11.40 -25.85
CA GLN A 35 -1.93 -11.86 -24.93
C GLN A 35 -2.65 -10.66 -24.30
N ILE A 36 -3.99 -10.62 -24.39
CA ILE A 36 -4.83 -9.59 -23.72
C ILE A 36 -5.67 -10.29 -22.65
N PRO A 37 -5.76 -9.73 -21.41
CA PRO A 37 -5.10 -8.51 -20.90
C PRO A 37 -3.59 -8.56 -21.00
N GLY A 38 -2.99 -7.41 -21.35
CA GLY A 38 -1.56 -7.26 -21.54
C GLY A 38 -1.16 -5.88 -22.07
N SER A 39 0.11 -5.77 -22.39
CA SER A 39 0.72 -4.48 -22.78
C SER A 39 1.79 -4.65 -23.84
N VAL A 40 2.37 -3.54 -24.30
CA VAL A 40 3.55 -3.55 -25.19
C VAL A 40 4.71 -4.26 -24.53
N LEU A 41 5.01 -3.89 -23.25
CA LEU A 41 6.14 -4.45 -22.54
C LEU A 41 5.99 -5.95 -22.31
N SER A 42 4.81 -6.40 -21.84
CA SER A 42 4.56 -7.82 -21.65
C SER A 42 4.67 -8.61 -22.97
N THR A 43 4.13 -8.05 -24.06
CA THR A 43 4.19 -8.68 -25.39
C THR A 43 5.62 -8.86 -25.90
N LEU A 44 6.46 -7.84 -25.75
CA LEU A 44 7.85 -7.88 -26.19
C LEU A 44 8.71 -8.83 -25.33
N LEU A 45 8.44 -8.88 -24.03
CA LEU A 45 9.08 -9.82 -23.10
C LEU A 45 8.70 -11.28 -23.42
N ASP A 46 7.43 -11.57 -23.62
CA ASP A 46 6.93 -12.90 -23.93
C ASP A 46 7.48 -13.42 -25.29
N ALA A 47 7.68 -12.49 -26.24
CA ALA A 47 8.30 -12.78 -27.53
C ALA A 47 9.83 -12.93 -27.46
N GLY A 48 10.47 -12.63 -26.33
CA GLY A 48 11.93 -12.58 -26.20
C GLY A 48 12.58 -11.49 -27.09
N ALA A 49 11.81 -10.46 -27.46
CA ALA A 49 12.27 -9.37 -28.30
C ALA A 49 13.10 -8.33 -27.55
N ILE A 50 12.97 -8.29 -26.24
CA ILE A 50 13.72 -7.42 -25.33
C ILE A 50 14.21 -8.23 -24.12
N GLU A 51 15.29 -7.77 -23.51
CA GLU A 51 15.76 -8.28 -22.22
C GLU A 51 14.90 -7.77 -21.08
N ASP A 52 14.91 -8.49 -19.93
CA ASP A 52 14.15 -8.06 -18.75
C ASP A 52 14.59 -6.65 -18.32
N PRO A 53 13.67 -5.69 -18.24
CA PRO A 53 13.98 -4.31 -17.84
C PRO A 53 14.53 -4.20 -16.43
N TYR A 54 14.33 -5.21 -15.59
CA TYR A 54 14.80 -5.24 -14.20
C TYR A 54 16.26 -5.68 -14.06
N TYR A 55 16.88 -6.16 -15.14
CA TYR A 55 18.28 -6.56 -15.11
C TYR A 55 19.20 -5.39 -15.45
N ARG A 56 20.10 -5.07 -14.53
CA ARG A 56 21.08 -3.99 -14.64
C ARG A 56 20.45 -2.63 -15.01
N GLN A 57 20.74 -2.11 -16.19
CA GLN A 57 20.26 -0.81 -16.68
C GLN A 57 19.29 -0.95 -17.87
N ASN A 58 18.71 -2.14 -18.08
CA ASN A 58 17.80 -2.41 -19.18
C ASN A 58 16.51 -1.58 -19.13
N GLU A 59 16.15 -1.05 -17.96
CA GLU A 59 15.05 -0.09 -17.80
C GLU A 59 15.11 1.04 -18.83
N TYR A 60 16.30 1.61 -19.03
CA TYR A 60 16.43 2.76 -19.95
C TYR A 60 16.21 2.37 -21.40
N THR A 61 16.65 1.18 -21.79
CA THR A 61 16.37 0.64 -23.12
C THR A 61 14.88 0.36 -23.31
N ALA A 62 14.23 -0.25 -22.30
CA ALA A 62 12.79 -0.52 -22.33
C ALA A 62 11.96 0.77 -22.35
N ARG A 63 12.37 1.80 -21.59
CA ARG A 63 11.73 3.11 -21.60
C ARG A 63 11.69 3.74 -23.00
N ASP A 64 12.78 3.63 -23.75
CA ASP A 64 12.88 4.24 -25.07
C ASP A 64 11.89 3.66 -26.08
N LEU A 65 11.36 2.45 -25.86
CA LEU A 65 10.31 1.85 -26.67
C LEU A 65 9.01 2.68 -26.65
N PHE A 66 8.74 3.41 -25.59
CA PHE A 66 7.50 4.18 -25.42
C PHE A 66 7.51 5.55 -26.14
N TRP A 67 8.55 5.87 -26.85
CA TRP A 67 8.53 6.94 -27.84
C TRP A 67 7.78 6.55 -29.11
N GLN A 68 7.41 5.26 -29.27
CA GLN A 68 6.70 4.73 -30.43
C GLN A 68 5.19 4.66 -30.19
N ASP A 69 4.45 4.64 -31.29
CA ASP A 69 3.05 4.25 -31.31
C ASP A 69 2.93 2.74 -31.53
N TYR A 70 1.80 2.16 -31.09
CA TYR A 70 1.54 0.74 -31.25
C TYR A 70 0.10 0.50 -31.68
N ILE A 71 -0.11 -0.57 -32.44
CA ILE A 71 -1.43 -1.03 -32.84
C ILE A 71 -1.66 -2.41 -32.23
N PHE A 72 -2.80 -2.59 -31.57
CA PHE A 72 -3.30 -3.91 -31.21
C PHE A 72 -4.55 -4.19 -32.02
N GLU A 73 -4.59 -5.32 -32.72
CA GLU A 73 -5.73 -5.66 -33.55
C GLU A 73 -6.05 -7.15 -33.51
N ARG A 74 -7.32 -7.46 -33.76
CA ARG A 74 -7.82 -8.82 -33.97
C ARG A 74 -9.09 -8.83 -34.78
N SER A 75 -9.43 -10.01 -35.35
CA SER A 75 -10.77 -10.29 -35.87
C SER A 75 -11.58 -11.07 -34.84
N PHE A 76 -12.91 -10.87 -34.89
CA PHE A 76 -13.87 -11.59 -34.04
C PHE A 76 -15.19 -11.81 -34.79
N GLU A 77 -15.92 -12.86 -34.44
CA GLU A 77 -17.19 -13.20 -35.06
C GLU A 77 -18.36 -12.57 -34.29
N VAL A 78 -19.32 -12.02 -35.03
CA VAL A 78 -20.57 -11.50 -34.49
C VAL A 78 -21.73 -12.28 -35.08
N THR A 79 -22.60 -12.80 -34.21
CA THR A 79 -23.78 -13.56 -34.63
C THR A 79 -24.98 -12.66 -34.87
N GLN A 80 -25.91 -13.11 -35.71
CA GLN A 80 -27.20 -12.43 -35.91
C GLN A 80 -27.99 -12.32 -34.60
N GLU A 81 -27.86 -13.29 -33.69
CA GLU A 81 -28.52 -13.25 -32.38
C GLU A 81 -28.03 -12.08 -31.54
N LEU A 82 -26.71 -11.82 -31.53
CA LEU A 82 -26.10 -10.66 -30.85
C LEU A 82 -26.59 -9.35 -31.50
N LEU A 83 -26.59 -9.28 -32.83
CA LEU A 83 -27.04 -8.07 -33.54
C LEU A 83 -28.53 -7.75 -33.33
N ASN A 84 -29.35 -8.75 -32.99
CA ASN A 84 -30.76 -8.56 -32.69
C ASN A 84 -31.04 -7.92 -31.32
N GLN A 85 -29.99 -7.79 -30.46
CA GLN A 85 -30.11 -7.09 -29.17
C GLN A 85 -30.34 -5.59 -29.40
N ASP A 86 -31.04 -4.93 -28.49
CA ASP A 86 -31.36 -3.50 -28.63
C ASP A 86 -30.08 -2.65 -28.47
N VAL A 87 -29.26 -2.99 -27.50
CA VAL A 87 -27.98 -2.34 -27.19
C VAL A 87 -26.83 -3.31 -27.32
N ILE A 88 -25.76 -2.87 -27.96
CA ILE A 88 -24.47 -3.57 -28.00
C ILE A 88 -23.39 -2.56 -27.64
N GLN A 89 -22.67 -2.84 -26.55
CA GLN A 89 -21.57 -2.01 -26.04
C GLN A 89 -20.27 -2.81 -26.05
N LEU A 90 -19.19 -2.17 -26.46
CA LEU A 90 -17.84 -2.61 -26.13
C LEU A 90 -17.52 -2.07 -24.74
N VAL A 91 -17.11 -2.96 -23.83
CA VAL A 91 -16.70 -2.60 -22.48
C VAL A 91 -15.22 -2.87 -22.35
N CYS A 92 -14.44 -1.80 -22.08
CA CYS A 92 -13.02 -1.87 -21.83
C CYS A 92 -12.79 -1.48 -20.36
N TYR A 93 -12.36 -2.44 -19.55
CA TYR A 93 -12.14 -2.22 -18.10
C TYR A 93 -10.82 -1.53 -17.78
N GLY A 94 -9.90 -1.47 -18.76
CA GLY A 94 -8.64 -0.75 -18.62
C GLY A 94 -7.90 -0.59 -19.94
N ILE A 95 -7.81 0.65 -20.43
CA ILE A 95 -7.05 1.05 -21.63
C ILE A 95 -5.94 2.02 -21.19
N ASP A 96 -4.71 1.63 -21.39
CA ASP A 96 -3.55 2.43 -20.98
C ASP A 96 -2.78 2.94 -22.18
N THR A 97 -2.95 4.15 -22.58
CA THR A 97 -3.79 5.26 -22.09
C THR A 97 -4.45 5.98 -23.26
N LEU A 98 -3.61 6.46 -24.23
CA LEU A 98 -4.04 7.31 -25.34
C LEU A 98 -4.35 6.44 -26.56
N ALA A 99 -5.61 6.09 -26.76
CA ALA A 99 -6.00 5.10 -27.76
C ALA A 99 -7.13 5.59 -28.68
N ASP A 100 -6.93 5.48 -29.98
CA ASP A 100 -8.01 5.58 -30.97
C ASP A 100 -8.56 4.18 -31.27
N LEU A 101 -9.86 3.98 -31.04
CA LEU A 101 -10.57 2.74 -31.36
C LEU A 101 -11.14 2.78 -32.78
N TYR A 102 -10.91 1.70 -33.51
CA TYR A 102 -11.52 1.45 -34.82
C TYR A 102 -12.25 0.11 -34.82
N ILE A 103 -13.43 0.07 -35.42
CA ILE A 103 -14.16 -1.14 -35.73
C ILE A 103 -14.44 -1.14 -37.24
N ASN A 104 -14.06 -2.22 -37.93
CA ASN A 104 -14.20 -2.33 -39.37
C ASN A 104 -13.67 -1.10 -40.13
N ASP A 105 -12.45 -0.66 -39.76
CA ASP A 105 -11.76 0.53 -40.25
C ASP A 105 -12.44 1.88 -39.99
N THR A 106 -13.58 1.90 -39.30
CA THR A 106 -14.28 3.14 -38.91
C THR A 106 -13.77 3.58 -37.54
N HIS A 107 -13.33 4.84 -37.43
CA HIS A 107 -12.99 5.44 -36.15
C HIS A 107 -14.23 5.59 -35.27
N VAL A 108 -14.15 5.08 -34.03
CA VAL A 108 -15.27 5.06 -33.09
C VAL A 108 -15.13 6.14 -32.02
N ILE A 109 -13.98 6.13 -31.32
CA ILE A 109 -13.74 7.05 -30.19
C ILE A 109 -12.23 7.15 -29.90
N TYR A 110 -11.83 8.27 -29.28
CA TYR A 110 -10.54 8.47 -28.66
C TYR A 110 -10.66 8.32 -27.12
N MET A 111 -9.74 7.60 -26.50
CA MET A 111 -9.64 7.35 -25.06
C MET A 111 -8.34 7.94 -24.54
N ASP A 112 -8.36 8.54 -23.32
CA ASP A 112 -7.23 9.28 -22.75
C ASP A 112 -7.07 9.12 -21.23
N ASN A 113 -7.76 8.13 -20.64
CA ASN A 113 -7.76 7.91 -19.19
C ASN A 113 -7.75 6.42 -18.87
N MET A 114 -6.63 5.92 -18.31
CA MET A 114 -6.47 4.51 -17.96
C MET A 114 -7.31 4.06 -16.76
N HIS A 115 -7.75 4.99 -15.92
CA HIS A 115 -8.48 4.68 -14.69
C HIS A 115 -9.99 4.50 -14.90
N ARG A 116 -10.47 4.67 -16.15
CA ARG A 116 -11.88 4.55 -16.49
C ARG A 116 -12.27 3.16 -16.98
N THR A 117 -13.53 2.80 -16.74
CA THR A 117 -14.24 1.75 -17.48
C THR A 117 -14.98 2.37 -18.65
N TRP A 118 -14.49 2.11 -19.87
CA TRP A 118 -15.09 2.65 -21.08
C TRP A 118 -16.22 1.76 -21.56
N ARG A 119 -17.44 2.31 -21.67
CA ARG A 119 -18.63 1.66 -22.22
C ARG A 119 -19.03 2.37 -23.50
N ILE A 120 -18.81 1.73 -24.64
CA ILE A 120 -18.86 2.36 -25.95
C ILE A 120 -19.96 1.70 -26.76
N PRO A 121 -21.04 2.40 -27.15
CA PRO A 121 -22.04 1.87 -28.08
C PRO A 121 -21.40 1.53 -29.42
N VAL A 122 -21.50 0.27 -29.86
CA VAL A 122 -20.81 -0.21 -31.07
C VAL A 122 -21.73 -0.88 -32.09
N LYS A 123 -23.03 -0.96 -31.82
CA LYS A 123 -23.98 -1.66 -32.67
C LYS A 123 -23.96 -1.23 -34.13
N GLU A 124 -23.81 0.06 -34.40
CA GLU A 124 -23.83 0.64 -35.75
C GLU A 124 -22.57 0.30 -36.58
N TYR A 125 -21.49 -0.12 -35.92
CA TYR A 125 -20.20 -0.46 -36.55
C TYR A 125 -20.08 -1.96 -36.84
N LEU A 126 -21.03 -2.83 -36.34
CA LEU A 126 -20.94 -4.27 -36.42
C LEU A 126 -21.84 -4.82 -37.51
N HIS A 127 -21.39 -5.95 -38.10
CA HIS A 127 -22.18 -6.76 -39.05
C HIS A 127 -22.09 -8.25 -38.73
N GLU A 128 -22.99 -9.05 -39.28
CA GLU A 128 -22.95 -10.50 -39.13
C GLU A 128 -21.67 -11.07 -39.75
N GLY A 129 -21.07 -12.05 -39.07
CA GLY A 129 -19.81 -12.67 -39.46
C GLY A 129 -18.60 -11.99 -38.89
N SER A 130 -17.51 -11.99 -39.65
CA SER A 130 -16.19 -11.55 -39.19
C SER A 130 -16.09 -10.03 -39.17
N ASN A 131 -15.76 -9.47 -38.01
CA ASN A 131 -15.49 -8.05 -37.77
C ASN A 131 -14.04 -7.87 -37.33
N SER A 132 -13.48 -6.67 -37.52
CA SER A 132 -12.15 -6.30 -37.03
C SER A 132 -12.26 -5.24 -35.96
N ILE A 133 -11.40 -5.33 -34.93
CA ILE A 133 -11.21 -4.29 -33.92
C ILE A 133 -9.75 -3.95 -33.85
N ARG A 134 -9.45 -2.65 -33.75
CA ARG A 134 -8.10 -2.11 -33.69
C ARG A 134 -8.01 -0.95 -32.72
N PHE A 135 -7.02 -1.00 -31.82
CA PHE A 135 -6.61 0.11 -30.98
C PHE A 135 -5.29 0.68 -31.48
N TYR A 136 -5.24 1.97 -31.74
CA TYR A 136 -4.03 2.70 -32.08
C TYR A 136 -3.58 3.48 -30.85
N PHE A 137 -2.55 2.99 -30.16
CA PHE A 137 -1.97 3.63 -28.98
C PHE A 137 -0.90 4.64 -29.41
N LYS A 138 -1.09 5.89 -28.97
CA LYS A 138 -0.13 6.97 -29.17
C LYS A 138 0.94 6.94 -28.10
N SER A 139 2.17 7.32 -28.47
CA SER A 139 3.27 7.47 -27.53
C SER A 139 2.91 8.43 -26.41
N THR A 140 2.96 7.94 -25.16
CA THR A 140 2.72 8.75 -23.97
C THR A 140 3.84 9.76 -23.74
N LEU A 141 5.10 9.38 -24.00
CA LEU A 141 6.26 10.26 -23.84
C LEU A 141 6.21 11.46 -24.81
N ARG A 142 5.89 11.19 -26.08
CA ARG A 142 5.73 12.27 -27.07
C ARG A 142 4.58 13.19 -26.72
N TYR A 143 3.46 12.64 -26.28
CA TYR A 143 2.30 13.42 -25.89
C TYR A 143 2.61 14.39 -24.75
N ILE A 144 3.26 13.90 -23.67
CA ILE A 144 3.59 14.78 -22.54
C ILE A 144 4.62 15.84 -22.91
N GLU A 145 5.61 15.51 -23.75
CA GLU A 145 6.58 16.48 -24.27
C GLU A 145 5.90 17.58 -25.10
N GLU A 146 5.00 17.21 -26.02
CA GLU A 146 4.23 18.15 -26.83
C GLU A 146 3.32 19.04 -25.97
N ARG A 147 2.69 18.49 -24.94
CA ARG A 147 1.86 19.24 -23.99
C ARG A 147 2.69 20.22 -23.17
N GLU A 148 3.82 19.77 -22.63
CA GLU A 148 4.75 20.62 -21.89
C GLU A 148 5.27 21.78 -22.76
N ALA A 149 5.63 21.50 -24.01
CA ALA A 149 6.12 22.51 -24.97
C ALA A 149 5.05 23.54 -25.36
N SER A 150 3.77 23.11 -25.43
CA SER A 150 2.63 23.94 -25.87
C SER A 150 1.90 24.63 -24.71
N ALA A 151 2.22 24.31 -23.46
CA ALA A 151 1.54 24.86 -22.30
C ALA A 151 1.63 26.41 -22.28
N PRO A 152 0.52 27.13 -22.03
CA PRO A 152 0.53 28.59 -21.86
C PRO A 152 1.46 29.00 -20.72
N ALA A 153 2.15 30.13 -20.86
CA ALA A 153 3.16 30.58 -19.91
C ALA A 153 2.60 30.75 -18.44
N ASP A 154 1.34 31.11 -18.32
CA ASP A 154 0.62 31.27 -17.03
C ASP A 154 0.08 29.95 -16.47
N LYS A 155 0.14 28.87 -17.24
CA LYS A 155 -0.26 27.52 -16.85
C LYS A 155 0.88 26.51 -16.97
N LYS A 156 2.07 26.97 -17.35
CA LYS A 156 3.24 26.11 -17.47
C LYS A 156 3.63 25.59 -16.08
N ILE A 157 3.66 24.28 -15.96
CA ILE A 157 4.04 23.59 -14.73
C ILE A 157 5.54 23.30 -14.82
N THR A 158 6.29 23.78 -13.82
CA THR A 158 7.77 23.68 -13.78
C THR A 158 8.24 22.84 -12.61
N ILE A 159 7.52 21.75 -12.32
CA ILE A 159 7.79 20.90 -11.16
C ILE A 159 8.21 19.53 -11.66
N GLU A 160 9.30 19.02 -11.10
CA GLU A 160 9.71 17.64 -11.22
C GLU A 160 9.06 16.84 -10.09
N ALA A 161 8.29 15.83 -10.45
CA ALA A 161 7.62 14.96 -9.49
C ALA A 161 8.55 13.80 -9.12
N SER A 162 9.23 13.89 -7.97
CA SER A 162 9.87 12.75 -7.27
C SER A 162 10.56 11.71 -8.16
N GLY A 163 11.40 12.13 -9.10
CA GLY A 163 12.10 11.25 -10.05
C GLY A 163 11.27 10.75 -11.25
N ALA A 164 10.02 11.18 -11.38
CA ALA A 164 9.20 10.88 -12.54
C ALA A 164 9.60 11.73 -13.77
N ILE A 165 9.32 11.20 -14.96
CA ILE A 165 9.47 11.95 -16.21
C ILE A 165 8.54 13.16 -16.17
N ALA A 166 9.09 14.35 -16.45
CA ALA A 166 8.34 15.61 -16.47
C ALA A 166 7.19 15.56 -17.49
N GLY A 167 6.06 16.22 -17.18
CA GLY A 167 4.89 16.23 -18.04
C GLY A 167 3.86 15.14 -17.75
N ASN A 168 4.13 14.24 -16.82
CA ASN A 168 3.20 13.17 -16.46
C ASN A 168 1.85 13.67 -15.92
N GLN A 169 1.76 14.89 -15.44
CA GLN A 169 0.51 15.54 -15.01
C GLN A 169 -0.47 15.86 -16.15
N TYR A 170 -0.03 15.85 -17.40
CA TYR A 170 -0.88 16.13 -18.56
C TYR A 170 -1.67 14.92 -19.07
N ILE A 171 -1.49 13.74 -18.44
CA ILE A 171 -2.12 12.50 -18.86
C ILE A 171 -2.73 11.78 -17.65
N ARG A 172 -3.93 11.19 -17.82
CA ARG A 172 -4.56 10.36 -16.78
C ARG A 172 -4.03 8.94 -16.84
N LYS A 173 -2.80 8.79 -16.38
CA LYS A 173 -2.04 7.54 -16.27
C LYS A 173 -1.38 7.46 -14.90
N ALA A 174 -1.20 6.25 -14.37
CA ALA A 174 -0.51 6.05 -13.10
C ALA A 174 0.85 6.77 -13.12
N HIS A 175 1.04 7.71 -12.20
CA HIS A 175 2.23 8.56 -12.18
C HIS A 175 3.51 7.76 -11.96
N SER A 176 3.45 6.72 -11.14
CA SER A 176 4.57 5.81 -10.88
C SER A 176 5.11 5.09 -12.12
N MET A 177 4.32 4.95 -13.19
CA MET A 177 4.81 4.37 -14.46
C MET A 177 5.78 5.27 -15.20
N PHE A 178 5.75 6.57 -14.94
CA PHE A 178 6.76 7.51 -15.44
C PHE A 178 8.03 7.55 -14.58
N GLY A 179 8.11 6.69 -13.57
CA GLY A 179 9.13 6.70 -12.54
C GLY A 179 8.65 7.36 -11.25
N TRP A 180 9.30 7.02 -10.17
CA TRP A 180 9.14 7.63 -8.85
C TRP A 180 10.47 7.51 -8.10
N ASP A 181 10.60 8.09 -6.91
CA ASP A 181 11.84 7.95 -6.12
C ASP A 181 12.11 6.53 -5.58
N TRP A 182 11.25 5.56 -5.97
CA TRP A 182 11.39 4.12 -5.81
C TRP A 182 11.01 3.34 -7.09
N GLY A 183 10.40 3.97 -8.10
CA GLY A 183 9.78 3.35 -9.27
C GLY A 183 10.60 3.44 -10.55
N ALA A 184 10.55 2.40 -11.38
CA ALA A 184 11.16 2.42 -12.70
C ALA A 184 10.37 3.30 -13.68
N GLN A 185 11.08 3.88 -14.66
CA GLN A 185 10.50 4.71 -15.73
C GLN A 185 10.04 3.82 -16.90
N LEU A 186 8.91 3.16 -16.73
CA LEU A 186 8.32 2.24 -17.71
C LEU A 186 6.87 2.63 -18.02
N PRO A 187 6.63 3.74 -18.77
CA PRO A 187 5.30 4.23 -19.11
C PRO A 187 4.64 3.41 -20.22
N ASP A 188 4.33 2.14 -19.91
CA ASP A 188 3.79 1.11 -20.80
C ASP A 188 2.48 1.53 -21.48
N ALA A 189 1.98 0.74 -22.44
CA ALA A 189 0.74 0.98 -23.14
C ALA A 189 0.06 -0.36 -23.49
N GLY A 190 -1.28 -0.41 -23.42
CA GLY A 190 -1.98 -1.62 -23.80
C GLY A 190 -3.41 -1.73 -23.27
N ILE A 191 -3.96 -2.91 -23.45
CA ILE A 191 -5.28 -3.33 -22.93
C ILE A 191 -5.01 -4.15 -21.68
N PHE A 192 -4.84 -3.48 -20.52
CA PHE A 192 -4.29 -4.11 -19.33
C PHE A 192 -5.33 -4.79 -18.42
N ARG A 193 -6.62 -4.64 -18.75
CA ARG A 193 -7.74 -5.34 -18.11
C ARG A 193 -8.66 -5.94 -19.17
N ASP A 194 -9.67 -6.65 -18.73
CA ASP A 194 -10.62 -7.33 -19.58
C ASP A 194 -11.28 -6.41 -20.61
N ILE A 195 -11.61 -7.00 -21.75
CA ILE A 195 -12.36 -6.36 -22.82
C ILE A 195 -13.43 -7.34 -23.34
N GLU A 196 -14.69 -6.86 -23.41
CA GLU A 196 -15.81 -7.71 -23.84
C GLU A 196 -16.88 -6.90 -24.58
N ILE A 197 -17.65 -7.57 -25.41
CA ILE A 197 -18.90 -7.06 -25.92
C ILE A 197 -20.01 -7.49 -24.96
N GLN A 198 -20.81 -6.52 -24.52
CA GLN A 198 -22.04 -6.75 -23.78
C GLN A 198 -23.23 -6.36 -24.64
N ALA A 199 -24.22 -7.26 -24.74
CA ALA A 199 -25.42 -7.02 -25.52
C ALA A 199 -26.69 -7.37 -24.72
N TYR A 200 -27.72 -6.52 -24.79
CA TYR A 200 -28.94 -6.72 -24.05
C TYR A 200 -30.13 -6.10 -24.75
N CYS A 201 -31.33 -6.64 -24.46
CA CYS A 201 -32.60 -6.05 -24.83
C CYS A 201 -33.22 -5.37 -23.60
N THR A 202 -33.94 -4.30 -23.81
CA THR A 202 -34.73 -3.59 -22.79
C THR A 202 -33.88 -2.87 -21.75
N ALA A 203 -33.15 -3.58 -20.88
CA ALA A 203 -32.39 -2.97 -19.80
C ALA A 203 -31.28 -3.89 -19.30
N ARG A 204 -30.30 -3.32 -18.59
CA ARG A 204 -29.32 -4.01 -17.75
C ARG A 204 -29.24 -3.39 -16.35
N ILE A 205 -28.74 -4.13 -15.39
CA ILE A 205 -28.35 -3.58 -14.08
C ILE A 205 -27.11 -2.71 -14.30
N ASP A 206 -27.21 -1.41 -14.00
CA ASP A 206 -26.09 -0.47 -14.06
C ASP A 206 -25.30 -0.44 -12.76
N GLU A 207 -26.01 -0.41 -11.64
CA GLU A 207 -25.41 -0.40 -10.32
C GLU A 207 -26.30 -1.02 -9.27
N VAL A 208 -25.69 -1.57 -8.21
CA VAL A 208 -26.36 -1.94 -6.98
C VAL A 208 -25.76 -1.16 -5.82
N LYS A 209 -26.59 -0.67 -4.91
CA LYS A 209 -26.19 0.07 -3.71
C LYS A 209 -26.72 -0.62 -2.47
N TYR A 210 -25.94 -0.56 -1.40
CA TYR A 210 -26.27 -1.12 -0.10
C TYR A 210 -26.24 -0.04 0.96
N GLN A 211 -27.31 0.09 1.73
CA GLN A 211 -27.34 0.94 2.91
C GLN A 211 -27.66 0.09 4.13
N GLN A 212 -26.99 0.36 5.24
CA GLN A 212 -27.12 -0.42 6.45
C GLN A 212 -27.51 0.50 7.61
N GLU A 213 -28.59 0.16 8.30
CA GLU A 213 -28.98 0.79 9.55
C GLU A 213 -28.83 -0.24 10.69
N HIS A 214 -27.90 0.05 11.60
CA HIS A 214 -27.58 -0.83 12.73
C HIS A 214 -28.33 -0.40 13.98
N ALA A 215 -29.17 -1.29 14.50
CA ALA A 215 -29.89 -1.14 15.76
C ALA A 215 -29.56 -2.30 16.70
N GLN A 216 -30.01 -2.23 17.96
CA GLN A 216 -29.73 -3.29 18.94
C GLN A 216 -30.24 -4.65 18.46
N GLY A 217 -29.31 -5.56 18.15
CA GLY A 217 -29.60 -6.95 17.77
C GLY A 217 -30.08 -7.15 16.35
N GLN A 218 -30.12 -6.13 15.52
CA GLN A 218 -30.52 -6.27 14.12
C GLN A 218 -29.80 -5.29 13.19
N VAL A 219 -29.74 -5.61 11.89
CA VAL A 219 -29.35 -4.72 10.80
C VAL A 219 -30.48 -4.66 9.79
N THR A 220 -30.90 -3.46 9.46
CA THR A 220 -31.75 -3.21 8.30
C THR A 220 -30.85 -2.96 7.10
N LEU A 221 -30.89 -3.87 6.12
CA LEU A 221 -30.17 -3.78 4.87
C LEU A 221 -31.13 -3.31 3.77
N GLN A 222 -30.90 -2.11 3.25
CA GLN A 222 -31.57 -1.63 2.04
C GLN A 222 -30.70 -1.94 0.82
N VAL A 223 -31.31 -2.57 -0.19
CA VAL A 223 -30.71 -2.84 -1.49
C VAL A 223 -31.41 -1.97 -2.53
N GLU A 224 -30.63 -1.14 -3.23
CA GLU A 224 -31.12 -0.31 -4.34
C GLU A 224 -30.41 -0.74 -5.62
N ALA A 225 -31.17 -1.11 -6.65
CA ALA A 225 -30.67 -1.46 -7.97
C ALA A 225 -31.17 -0.44 -9.01
N VAL A 226 -30.25 0.05 -9.83
CA VAL A 226 -30.53 1.01 -10.89
C VAL A 226 -30.36 0.36 -12.25
N LEU A 227 -31.33 0.51 -13.14
CA LEU A 227 -31.30 -0.01 -14.51
C LEU A 227 -30.84 1.05 -15.49
N GLU A 228 -29.97 0.65 -16.42
CA GLU A 228 -29.74 1.36 -17.67
C GLU A 228 -30.65 0.79 -18.75
N CYS A 229 -31.45 1.66 -19.34
CA CYS A 229 -32.47 1.25 -20.32
C CYS A 229 -32.02 1.53 -21.75
N ALA A 230 -32.33 0.60 -22.67
CA ALA A 230 -31.92 0.66 -24.08
C ALA A 230 -32.33 1.97 -24.80
N ASP A 231 -33.52 2.49 -24.53
CA ASP A 231 -34.02 3.70 -25.18
C ASP A 231 -33.35 5.01 -24.72
N TYR A 232 -32.63 4.98 -23.57
CA TYR A 232 -31.95 6.15 -23.03
C TYR A 232 -30.58 6.36 -23.70
N ILE A 233 -29.92 5.30 -24.11
CA ILE A 233 -28.55 5.35 -24.71
C ILE A 233 -28.56 6.04 -26.07
N GLY A 234 -29.60 5.86 -26.88
CA GLY A 234 -29.69 6.51 -28.18
C GLY A 234 -29.83 8.04 -28.14
N LYS A 235 -30.22 8.61 -26.99
CA LYS A 235 -30.41 10.05 -26.79
C LYS A 235 -29.24 10.75 -26.10
N CYS A 236 -28.46 10.02 -25.27
CA CYS A 236 -27.28 10.57 -24.58
C CYS A 236 -26.02 10.67 -25.45
N SER A 237 -25.90 9.92 -26.54
CA SER A 237 -24.76 9.94 -27.46
C SER A 237 -24.66 11.19 -28.34
N ILE A 238 -25.67 12.10 -28.31
CA ILE A 238 -25.62 13.40 -29.00
C ILE A 238 -25.69 14.50 -27.94
N GLY A 239 -24.51 15.01 -27.56
CA GLY A 239 -24.29 15.98 -26.51
C GLY A 239 -25.40 17.06 -26.39
N LYS A 240 -26.03 17.09 -25.20
CA LYS A 240 -26.59 18.31 -24.62
C LYS A 240 -26.70 18.13 -23.09
N ALA A 241 -25.77 18.77 -22.38
CA ALA A 241 -26.04 19.22 -21.02
C ALA A 241 -27.00 20.41 -21.10
N SER A 242 -28.31 20.21 -20.96
CA SER A 242 -29.23 21.28 -20.67
C SER A 242 -30.42 20.69 -19.90
N GLY A 243 -30.66 21.25 -18.71
CA GLY A 243 -31.75 20.88 -17.85
C GLY A 243 -33.08 21.25 -18.51
N GLU A 244 -33.68 20.31 -19.22
CA GLU A 244 -35.06 20.38 -19.66
C GLU A 244 -35.84 19.24 -18.98
N GLU A 245 -37.04 19.54 -18.52
CA GLU A 245 -37.96 18.57 -17.91
C GLU A 245 -38.29 17.44 -18.92
N ALA A 246 -38.37 16.20 -18.42
CA ALA A 246 -38.64 14.99 -19.20
C ALA A 246 -39.85 15.15 -20.11
N SER A 247 -39.73 14.82 -21.40
CA SER A 247 -40.80 14.96 -22.37
C SER A 247 -41.90 13.90 -22.15
N HIS A 248 -43.14 14.15 -22.61
CA HIS A 248 -44.26 13.23 -22.44
C HIS A 248 -44.03 11.85 -23.10
N GLU A 249 -43.13 11.76 -24.08
CA GLU A 249 -42.72 10.51 -24.72
C GLU A 249 -41.82 9.69 -23.80
N GLU A 250 -40.90 10.31 -23.04
CA GLU A 250 -40.03 9.63 -22.05
C GLU A 250 -40.89 8.92 -20.99
N THR A 251 -41.96 9.56 -20.51
CA THR A 251 -42.88 8.98 -19.52
C THR A 251 -43.68 7.76 -20.05
N ILE A 252 -43.93 7.69 -21.35
CA ILE A 252 -44.66 6.55 -21.96
C ILE A 252 -43.72 5.35 -22.16
N TYR A 253 -42.47 5.58 -22.53
CA TYR A 253 -41.44 4.55 -22.70
C TYR A 253 -41.02 3.91 -21.36
N GLU A 254 -40.79 4.72 -20.33
CA GLU A 254 -40.52 4.24 -18.97
C GLU A 254 -41.61 3.32 -18.46
N LYS A 255 -42.92 3.65 -18.70
CA LYS A 255 -44.04 2.79 -18.38
C LYS A 255 -44.03 1.45 -19.13
N THR A 256 -43.55 1.42 -20.37
CA THR A 256 -43.47 0.21 -21.19
C THR A 256 -42.35 -0.73 -20.71
N ILE A 257 -41.23 -0.19 -20.28
CA ILE A 257 -40.12 -0.96 -19.70
C ILE A 257 -40.56 -1.59 -18.39
N TYR A 258 -41.16 -0.81 -17.49
CA TYR A 258 -41.70 -1.30 -16.21
C TYR A 258 -42.67 -2.48 -16.36
N GLN A 259 -43.48 -2.51 -17.42
CA GLN A 259 -44.40 -3.62 -17.68
C GLN A 259 -43.70 -4.91 -18.12
N LYS A 260 -42.42 -4.85 -18.53
CA LYS A 260 -41.64 -5.99 -19.05
C LYS A 260 -40.56 -6.45 -18.11
N THR A 261 -40.18 -5.63 -17.14
CA THR A 261 -39.06 -5.94 -16.23
C THR A 261 -39.53 -6.06 -14.78
N SER A 262 -38.92 -6.95 -14.04
CA SER A 262 -38.98 -7.02 -12.56
C SER A 262 -37.65 -7.34 -12.00
N MET A 263 -37.42 -6.91 -10.76
CA MET A 263 -36.19 -7.14 -10.05
C MET A 263 -36.43 -8.05 -8.85
N GLU A 264 -35.56 -9.02 -8.67
CA GLU A 264 -35.54 -9.94 -7.54
C GLU A 264 -34.23 -9.82 -6.80
N VAL A 265 -34.26 -9.87 -5.47
CA VAL A 265 -33.06 -9.87 -4.66
C VAL A 265 -33.11 -10.99 -3.62
N CYS A 266 -32.02 -11.72 -3.50
CA CYS A 266 -31.80 -12.79 -2.52
C CYS A 266 -30.64 -12.40 -1.62
N VAL A 267 -30.78 -12.58 -0.31
CA VAL A 267 -29.72 -12.37 0.68
C VAL A 267 -29.38 -13.70 1.32
N TYR A 268 -28.09 -14.05 1.30
CA TYR A 268 -27.56 -15.28 1.93
C TYR A 268 -26.66 -14.93 3.10
N ASP A 269 -26.69 -15.77 4.12
CA ASP A 269 -25.77 -15.67 5.26
C ASP A 269 -24.34 -16.03 4.87
N PRO A 270 -23.33 -15.79 5.76
CA PRO A 270 -21.94 -16.15 5.49
C PRO A 270 -21.68 -17.65 5.28
N GLN A 271 -22.63 -18.51 5.61
CA GLN A 271 -22.58 -19.95 5.38
C GLN A 271 -23.26 -20.38 4.07
N GLY A 272 -23.79 -19.42 3.30
CA GLY A 272 -24.47 -19.65 2.04
C GLY A 272 -25.93 -20.06 2.14
N HIS A 273 -26.55 -19.96 3.32
CA HIS A 273 -27.98 -20.23 3.47
C HIS A 273 -28.81 -19.02 3.09
N LEU A 274 -29.85 -19.23 2.28
CA LEU A 274 -30.79 -18.17 1.94
C LEU A 274 -31.50 -17.65 3.20
N LEU A 275 -31.31 -16.37 3.51
CA LEU A 275 -32.00 -15.69 4.61
C LEU A 275 -33.40 -15.24 4.18
N ASP A 276 -33.46 -14.54 3.05
CA ASP A 276 -34.75 -14.04 2.52
C ASP A 276 -34.63 -13.70 1.02
N LYS A 277 -35.79 -13.59 0.36
CA LYS A 277 -35.94 -13.32 -1.05
C LYS A 277 -37.11 -12.39 -1.32
N HIS A 278 -36.87 -11.29 -1.98
CA HIS A 278 -37.90 -10.29 -2.28
C HIS A 278 -38.02 -9.99 -3.77
N ILE A 279 -39.20 -9.65 -4.20
CA ILE A 279 -39.42 -8.89 -5.43
C ILE A 279 -39.27 -7.41 -5.06
N MET A 280 -38.33 -6.73 -5.70
CA MET A 280 -38.07 -5.32 -5.41
C MET A 280 -39.19 -4.40 -5.88
N THR A 281 -39.39 -3.32 -5.14
CA THR A 281 -40.36 -2.27 -5.50
C THR A 281 -39.69 -1.17 -6.29
N THR A 282 -40.34 -0.67 -7.34
CA THR A 282 -39.77 0.46 -8.09
C THR A 282 -40.11 1.81 -7.45
N LYS A 283 -39.09 2.74 -7.46
CA LYS A 283 -39.28 4.15 -7.09
C LYS A 283 -39.74 5.03 -8.26
N ASP A 284 -39.14 4.80 -9.45
CA ASP A 284 -39.24 5.68 -10.62
C ASP A 284 -39.11 4.94 -11.96
N ASN A 285 -39.49 3.67 -12.01
CA ASN A 285 -39.43 2.74 -13.14
C ASN A 285 -38.02 2.27 -13.55
N VAL A 286 -36.92 2.90 -13.09
CA VAL A 286 -35.53 2.49 -13.34
C VAL A 286 -34.79 2.16 -12.05
N THR A 287 -35.22 2.70 -10.91
CA THR A 287 -34.69 2.45 -9.59
C THR A 287 -35.59 1.51 -8.81
N TYR A 288 -35.04 0.39 -8.37
CA TYR A 288 -35.73 -0.64 -7.60
C TYR A 288 -35.13 -0.74 -6.21
N VAL A 289 -35.98 -0.93 -5.19
CA VAL A 289 -35.57 -1.02 -3.80
C VAL A 289 -36.17 -2.20 -3.08
N SER A 290 -35.43 -2.73 -2.12
CA SER A 290 -35.91 -3.72 -1.15
C SER A 290 -35.22 -3.51 0.18
N GLU A 291 -35.88 -3.96 1.26
CA GLU A 291 -35.38 -3.84 2.62
C GLU A 291 -35.42 -5.21 3.30
N PHE A 292 -34.34 -5.59 3.98
CA PHE A 292 -34.20 -6.83 4.72
C PHE A 292 -33.87 -6.52 6.19
N ILE A 293 -34.51 -7.22 7.10
CA ILE A 293 -34.22 -7.12 8.54
C ILE A 293 -33.48 -8.39 8.97
N ILE A 294 -32.17 -8.24 9.16
CA ILE A 294 -31.30 -9.34 9.58
C ILE A 294 -31.22 -9.33 11.10
N GLN A 295 -31.82 -10.37 11.73
CA GLN A 295 -31.80 -10.52 13.16
C GLN A 295 -30.51 -11.24 13.62
N ASN A 296 -29.92 -10.76 14.72
CA ASN A 296 -28.66 -11.31 15.27
C ASN A 296 -27.56 -11.42 14.20
N PRO A 297 -27.21 -10.30 13.51
CA PRO A 297 -26.26 -10.32 12.42
C PRO A 297 -24.87 -10.74 12.88
N GLN A 298 -24.13 -11.46 12.03
CA GLN A 298 -22.71 -11.66 12.17
C GLN A 298 -22.02 -10.41 11.62
N LEU A 299 -21.43 -9.59 12.51
CA LEU A 299 -20.81 -8.33 12.09
C LEU A 299 -19.40 -8.59 11.57
N TRP A 300 -19.03 -7.85 10.51
CA TRP A 300 -17.68 -7.80 9.99
C TRP A 300 -16.80 -6.90 10.88
N TRP A 301 -15.62 -7.37 11.24
CA TRP A 301 -14.63 -6.66 12.05
C TRP A 301 -13.30 -6.56 11.33
N VAL A 302 -12.47 -5.61 11.76
CA VAL A 302 -11.09 -5.52 11.29
C VAL A 302 -10.22 -6.61 11.92
N ASN A 303 -9.14 -6.98 11.24
CA ASN A 303 -8.14 -7.91 11.75
C ASN A 303 -7.69 -7.51 13.17
N GLY A 304 -7.69 -8.48 14.09
CA GLY A 304 -7.36 -8.30 15.51
C GLY A 304 -8.54 -7.93 16.41
N LEU A 305 -9.73 -7.59 15.87
CA LEU A 305 -10.92 -7.25 16.68
C LEU A 305 -12.09 -8.26 16.57
N GLY A 306 -12.07 -9.14 15.58
CA GLY A 306 -13.10 -10.17 15.40
C GLY A 306 -13.02 -10.83 14.04
N GLU A 307 -14.07 -11.58 13.70
CA GLU A 307 -14.19 -12.33 12.45
C GLU A 307 -14.65 -11.42 11.30
N HIS A 308 -14.54 -11.89 10.06
CA HIS A 308 -14.78 -11.13 8.84
C HIS A 308 -15.91 -11.74 7.98
N PRO A 309 -17.12 -12.01 8.55
CA PRO A 309 -18.20 -12.69 7.83
C PRO A 309 -18.74 -11.81 6.70
N LEU A 310 -18.90 -12.40 5.51
CA LEU A 310 -19.44 -11.75 4.32
C LEU A 310 -20.78 -12.39 3.94
N TYR A 311 -21.80 -11.55 3.78
CA TYR A 311 -23.10 -11.91 3.26
C TYR A 311 -23.08 -11.80 1.75
N THR A 312 -23.77 -12.71 1.06
CA THR A 312 -23.92 -12.65 -0.40
C THR A 312 -25.28 -12.06 -0.76
N VAL A 313 -25.29 -11.09 -1.64
CA VAL A 313 -26.51 -10.49 -2.21
C VAL A 313 -26.53 -10.74 -3.70
N GLU A 314 -27.55 -11.48 -4.15
CA GLU A 314 -27.82 -11.69 -5.58
C GLU A 314 -28.99 -10.82 -6.01
N THR A 315 -28.74 -9.92 -6.96
CA THR A 315 -29.76 -9.06 -7.57
C THR A 315 -30.00 -9.51 -8.99
N ARG A 316 -31.25 -9.91 -9.30
CA ARG A 316 -31.62 -10.51 -10.59
C ARG A 316 -32.60 -9.61 -11.33
N LEU A 317 -32.24 -9.26 -12.56
CA LEU A 317 -33.15 -8.63 -13.52
C LEU A 317 -33.90 -9.71 -14.29
N LEU A 318 -35.22 -9.68 -14.21
CA LEU A 318 -36.08 -10.57 -14.96
C LEU A 318 -36.76 -9.78 -16.08
N THR A 319 -36.71 -10.28 -17.30
CA THR A 319 -37.42 -9.71 -18.45
C THR A 319 -38.47 -10.70 -18.94
N GLN A 320 -39.72 -10.32 -18.93
CA GLN A 320 -40.86 -11.20 -19.26
C GLN A 320 -40.92 -12.48 -18.39
N GLY A 321 -40.41 -12.43 -17.18
CA GLY A 321 -40.34 -13.53 -16.23
C GLY A 321 -39.14 -14.46 -16.37
N GLU A 322 -38.24 -14.23 -17.33
CA GLU A 322 -36.98 -14.96 -17.50
C GLU A 322 -35.81 -14.14 -17.00
N GLU A 323 -34.78 -14.81 -16.44
CA GLU A 323 -33.58 -14.16 -15.96
C GLU A 323 -32.77 -13.57 -17.12
N ALA A 324 -32.60 -12.25 -17.09
CA ALA A 324 -31.86 -11.51 -18.10
C ALA A 324 -30.41 -11.19 -17.63
N GLN A 325 -30.25 -10.90 -16.32
CA GLN A 325 -28.93 -10.61 -15.72
C GLN A 325 -28.98 -10.87 -14.22
N THR A 326 -27.85 -11.33 -13.66
CA THR A 326 -27.62 -11.41 -12.22
C THR A 326 -26.35 -10.64 -11.85
N SER A 327 -26.43 -9.83 -10.80
CA SER A 327 -25.28 -9.25 -10.09
C SER A 327 -25.15 -9.98 -8.76
N THR A 328 -23.93 -10.32 -8.38
CA THR A 328 -23.63 -10.99 -7.11
C THR A 328 -22.52 -10.23 -6.41
N ASP A 329 -22.83 -9.69 -5.23
CA ASP A 329 -21.88 -8.92 -4.42
C ASP A 329 -21.74 -9.57 -3.05
N ARG A 330 -20.54 -9.52 -2.47
CA ARG A 330 -20.29 -9.91 -1.08
C ARG A 330 -20.19 -8.64 -0.24
N ILE A 331 -20.93 -8.56 0.85
CA ILE A 331 -20.93 -7.38 1.73
C ILE A 331 -20.68 -7.79 3.18
N GLY A 332 -19.91 -6.98 3.91
CA GLY A 332 -19.81 -7.10 5.36
C GLY A 332 -20.83 -6.22 6.07
N LEU A 333 -21.55 -6.77 7.04
CA LEU A 333 -22.44 -5.96 7.89
C LEU A 333 -21.61 -5.25 8.96
N ARG A 334 -21.45 -3.94 8.81
CA ARG A 334 -20.63 -3.12 9.70
C ARG A 334 -21.01 -1.64 9.67
N THR A 335 -20.63 -0.91 10.70
CA THR A 335 -20.51 0.55 10.65
C THR A 335 -19.03 0.91 10.65
N PHE A 336 -18.60 1.81 9.78
CA PHE A 336 -17.26 2.39 9.81
C PHE A 336 -17.35 3.91 9.72
N THR A 337 -16.60 4.60 10.60
CA THR A 337 -16.54 6.06 10.62
C THR A 337 -15.15 6.54 11.00
N VAL A 338 -14.83 7.76 10.58
CA VAL A 338 -13.63 8.50 11.03
C VAL A 338 -14.09 9.53 12.06
N SER A 339 -13.70 9.32 13.31
CA SER A 339 -14.05 10.23 14.40
C SER A 339 -13.14 11.46 14.35
N ARG A 340 -13.76 12.64 14.39
CA ARG A 340 -13.15 13.96 14.46
C ARG A 340 -13.61 14.74 15.69
N ALA A 341 -13.84 14.04 16.79
CA ALA A 341 -14.29 14.65 18.03
C ALA A 341 -13.20 15.56 18.64
N LYS A 342 -13.60 16.65 19.23
CA LYS A 342 -12.67 17.54 19.95
C LYS A 342 -12.31 16.97 21.31
N ASP A 343 -11.03 17.08 21.66
CA ASP A 343 -10.49 16.65 22.95
C ASP A 343 -9.48 17.69 23.48
N GLN A 344 -8.73 17.32 24.54
CA GLN A 344 -7.72 18.20 25.15
C GLN A 344 -6.52 18.53 24.26
N TRP A 345 -6.30 17.76 23.17
CA TRP A 345 -5.16 17.93 22.26
C TRP A 345 -5.55 18.54 20.91
N GLY A 346 -6.86 18.75 20.67
CA GLY A 346 -7.37 19.34 19.44
C GLY A 346 -8.57 18.59 18.89
N GLU A 347 -8.48 18.12 17.64
CA GLU A 347 -9.49 17.31 16.96
C GLU A 347 -8.90 15.94 16.64
N GLU A 348 -9.50 14.87 17.16
CA GLU A 348 -9.01 13.51 16.91
C GLU A 348 -9.18 13.12 15.44
N PHE A 349 -8.34 12.20 14.98
CA PHE A 349 -8.49 11.50 13.71
C PHE A 349 -8.35 10.01 14.02
N ALA A 350 -9.50 9.34 14.19
CA ALA A 350 -9.51 7.96 14.69
C ALA A 350 -10.55 7.11 13.95
N PHE A 351 -10.14 5.92 13.54
CA PHE A 351 -11.04 4.95 12.92
C PHE A 351 -11.91 4.26 13.98
N MET A 352 -13.17 4.07 13.62
CA MET A 352 -14.15 3.43 14.47
C MET A 352 -14.95 2.41 13.68
N ILE A 353 -14.91 1.14 14.10
CA ILE A 353 -15.65 0.01 13.55
C ILE A 353 -16.69 -0.47 14.56
N ASN A 354 -17.96 -0.59 14.17
CA ASN A 354 -19.06 -1.06 15.02
C ASN A 354 -19.11 -0.36 16.38
N GLY A 355 -18.80 0.95 16.40
CA GLY A 355 -18.75 1.78 17.60
C GLY A 355 -17.47 1.65 18.44
N VAL A 356 -16.49 0.85 18.04
CA VAL A 356 -15.21 0.67 18.73
C VAL A 356 -14.10 1.44 18.01
N LYS A 357 -13.44 2.35 18.72
CA LYS A 357 -12.23 3.02 18.22
C LYS A 357 -11.03 2.10 18.33
N PHE A 358 -10.24 1.99 17.27
CA PHE A 358 -9.04 1.18 17.23
C PHE A 358 -7.84 1.96 16.70
N PHE A 359 -6.65 1.52 17.03
CA PHE A 359 -5.41 2.07 16.49
C PHE A 359 -5.17 1.47 15.09
N ALA A 360 -5.08 2.31 14.07
CA ALA A 360 -4.76 1.84 12.73
C ALA A 360 -3.28 1.43 12.64
N MET A 361 -3.04 0.20 12.24
CA MET A 361 -1.72 -0.44 12.13
C MET A 361 -1.53 -0.93 10.70
N GLY A 362 -0.47 -0.50 10.02
CA GLY A 362 -0.22 -0.94 8.66
C GLY A 362 0.80 -0.11 7.90
N ALA A 363 0.63 -0.08 6.58
CA ALA A 363 1.54 0.57 5.65
C ALA A 363 0.84 1.10 4.41
N ALA A 364 1.56 1.94 3.62
CA ALA A 364 1.15 2.30 2.27
C ALA A 364 1.39 1.13 1.30
N TYR A 365 0.45 0.94 0.38
CA TYR A 365 0.45 -0.07 -0.67
C TYR A 365 0.61 0.60 -2.03
N ILE A 366 1.59 0.16 -2.81
CA ILE A 366 1.88 0.65 -4.16
C ILE A 366 1.56 -0.44 -5.20
N PRO A 367 1.50 -0.13 -6.51
CA PRO A 367 1.36 -1.16 -7.54
C PRO A 367 2.36 -2.30 -7.35
N GLU A 368 1.93 -3.53 -7.59
CA GLU A 368 2.68 -4.74 -7.23
C GLU A 368 3.83 -5.04 -8.21
N ASP A 369 3.71 -4.55 -9.45
CA ASP A 369 4.70 -4.76 -10.51
C ASP A 369 4.63 -3.63 -11.55
N CYS A 370 5.71 -3.36 -12.28
CA CYS A 370 5.70 -2.45 -13.42
C CYS A 370 5.18 -3.13 -14.70
N VAL A 371 5.12 -4.46 -14.74
CA VAL A 371 4.68 -5.26 -15.90
C VAL A 371 3.34 -5.92 -15.56
N TYR A 372 2.25 -5.50 -16.19
CA TYR A 372 0.88 -5.86 -15.83
C TYR A 372 0.62 -7.37 -15.72
N ASN A 373 1.13 -8.18 -16.64
CA ASN A 373 0.89 -9.64 -16.64
C ASN A 373 1.67 -10.39 -15.55
N ARG A 374 2.55 -9.73 -14.79
CA ARG A 374 3.21 -10.26 -13.60
C ARG A 374 2.39 -10.02 -12.32
N ILE A 375 1.33 -9.23 -12.40
CA ILE A 375 0.41 -8.98 -11.29
C ILE A 375 -0.63 -10.10 -11.27
N THR A 376 -0.56 -10.94 -10.25
CA THR A 376 -1.46 -12.09 -10.09
C THR A 376 -2.21 -12.03 -8.77
N ARG A 377 -3.34 -12.77 -8.68
CA ARG A 377 -4.07 -12.92 -7.42
C ARG A 377 -3.17 -13.47 -6.31
N GLU A 378 -2.32 -14.45 -6.62
CA GLU A 378 -1.41 -15.07 -5.65
C GLU A 378 -0.42 -14.06 -5.07
N ARG A 379 0.08 -13.12 -5.90
CA ARG A 379 0.98 -12.04 -5.45
C ARG A 379 0.26 -11.07 -4.51
N MET A 380 -0.96 -10.66 -4.85
CA MET A 380 -1.80 -9.81 -4.00
C MET A 380 -2.14 -10.52 -2.69
N GLU A 381 -2.58 -11.78 -2.75
CA GLU A 381 -2.89 -12.58 -1.57
C GLU A 381 -1.66 -12.75 -0.66
N TYR A 382 -0.49 -12.96 -1.25
CA TYR A 382 0.76 -13.02 -0.50
C TYR A 382 1.03 -11.73 0.31
N LEU A 383 0.85 -10.56 -0.30
CA LEU A 383 1.03 -9.27 0.37
C LEU A 383 -0.01 -9.03 1.47
N VAL A 384 -1.28 -9.35 1.20
CA VAL A 384 -2.36 -9.22 2.19
C VAL A 384 -2.16 -10.21 3.36
N ARG A 385 -1.81 -11.46 3.09
CA ARG A 385 -1.49 -12.45 4.14
C ARG A 385 -0.25 -12.05 4.96
N SER A 386 0.76 -11.48 4.32
CA SER A 386 1.94 -10.94 5.02
C SER A 386 1.55 -9.76 5.92
N SER A 387 0.62 -8.92 5.48
CA SER A 387 0.04 -7.84 6.30
C SER A 387 -0.67 -8.40 7.54
N VAL A 388 -1.49 -9.43 7.37
CA VAL A 388 -2.18 -10.09 8.49
C VAL A 388 -1.20 -10.73 9.48
N LYS A 389 -0.16 -11.41 8.97
CA LYS A 389 0.90 -11.97 9.84
C LYS A 389 1.63 -10.90 10.65
N ALA A 390 1.74 -9.67 10.11
CA ALA A 390 2.29 -8.52 10.81
C ALA A 390 1.25 -7.70 11.59
N HIS A 391 0.06 -8.26 11.82
CA HIS A 391 -1.04 -7.66 12.58
C HIS A 391 -1.59 -6.35 12.01
N TYR A 392 -1.42 -6.12 10.69
CA TYR A 392 -2.03 -4.95 10.09
C TYR A 392 -3.56 -5.09 10.08
N ASN A 393 -4.21 -3.95 10.27
CA ASN A 393 -5.65 -3.80 10.15
C ASN A 393 -6.04 -2.72 9.13
N CYS A 394 -5.03 -2.09 8.50
CA CYS A 394 -5.22 -1.05 7.51
C CYS A 394 -4.11 -1.08 6.45
N LEU A 395 -4.48 -0.92 5.18
CA LEU A 395 -3.56 -0.62 4.08
C LEU A 395 -4.03 0.67 3.38
N ARG A 396 -3.09 1.55 3.05
CA ARG A 396 -3.36 2.74 2.25
C ARG A 396 -2.94 2.50 0.81
N VAL A 397 -3.91 2.44 -0.10
CA VAL A 397 -3.64 2.42 -1.55
C VAL A 397 -3.25 3.83 -1.98
N TRP A 398 -1.99 4.00 -2.31
CA TRP A 398 -1.36 5.28 -2.61
C TRP A 398 -1.78 5.87 -3.96
N GLY A 399 -2.00 7.19 -4.01
CA GLY A 399 -2.60 7.92 -5.14
C GLY A 399 -1.72 8.10 -6.38
N GLY A 400 -0.46 7.71 -6.37
CA GLY A 400 0.41 7.77 -7.56
C GLY A 400 0.41 6.49 -8.41
N GLY A 401 -0.36 5.48 -8.01
CA GLY A 401 -0.54 4.22 -8.74
C GLY A 401 -1.79 4.20 -9.60
N TYR A 402 -2.45 3.06 -9.62
CA TYR A 402 -3.78 2.84 -10.20
C TYR A 402 -4.64 2.08 -9.20
N TYR A 403 -5.97 2.12 -9.37
CA TYR A 403 -6.88 1.37 -8.52
C TYR A 403 -6.61 -0.13 -8.70
N PRO A 404 -6.32 -0.89 -7.63
CA PRO A 404 -6.14 -2.34 -7.71
C PRO A 404 -7.33 -3.06 -8.35
N SER A 405 -7.15 -4.32 -8.75
CA SER A 405 -8.24 -5.18 -9.23
C SER A 405 -9.22 -5.53 -8.10
N ASP A 406 -10.39 -6.05 -8.44
CA ASP A 406 -11.41 -6.42 -7.46
C ASP A 406 -10.89 -7.51 -6.49
N GLU A 407 -9.99 -8.38 -6.96
CA GLU A 407 -9.37 -9.41 -6.11
C GLU A 407 -8.63 -8.85 -4.91
N PHE A 408 -7.98 -7.68 -5.02
CA PHE A 408 -7.32 -7.03 -3.89
C PHE A 408 -8.32 -6.64 -2.80
N TYR A 409 -9.45 -6.04 -3.19
CA TYR A 409 -10.48 -5.63 -2.23
C TYR A 409 -11.22 -6.83 -1.65
N ASP A 410 -11.50 -7.86 -2.47
CA ASP A 410 -12.03 -9.14 -2.01
C ASP A 410 -11.14 -9.78 -0.94
N LEU A 411 -9.82 -9.78 -1.15
CA LEU A 411 -8.86 -10.28 -0.16
C LEU A 411 -8.87 -9.41 1.11
N CYS A 412 -8.91 -8.09 0.98
CA CYS A 412 -9.01 -7.21 2.14
C CYS A 412 -10.32 -7.43 2.92
N ASP A 413 -11.43 -7.69 2.24
CA ASP A 413 -12.71 -8.06 2.87
C ASP A 413 -12.61 -9.39 3.64
N GLU A 414 -11.99 -10.41 3.04
CA GLU A 414 -11.80 -11.75 3.60
C GLU A 414 -10.86 -11.76 4.81
N TYR A 415 -9.84 -10.89 4.80
CA TYR A 415 -8.81 -10.84 5.83
C TYR A 415 -8.99 -9.72 6.86
N GLY A 416 -10.05 -8.92 6.77
CA GLY A 416 -10.34 -7.85 7.73
C GLY A 416 -9.41 -6.65 7.67
N ILE A 417 -8.89 -6.30 6.49
CA ILE A 417 -7.99 -5.17 6.30
C ILE A 417 -8.78 -3.96 5.79
N ILE A 418 -8.80 -2.87 6.55
CA ILE A 418 -9.37 -1.61 6.07
C ILE A 418 -8.50 -1.03 4.95
N VAL A 419 -9.14 -0.57 3.89
CA VAL A 419 -8.51 0.14 2.79
C VAL A 419 -8.75 1.64 2.93
N TRP A 420 -7.68 2.39 3.13
CA TRP A 420 -7.63 3.83 2.88
C TRP A 420 -7.36 4.02 1.39
N GLN A 421 -8.37 4.47 0.64
CA GLN A 421 -8.26 4.58 -0.82
C GLN A 421 -7.98 6.02 -1.25
N ASP A 422 -6.76 6.28 -1.73
CA ASP A 422 -6.50 7.53 -2.45
C ASP A 422 -7.12 7.48 -3.85
N LEU A 423 -7.68 8.60 -4.31
CA LEU A 423 -7.90 8.83 -5.72
C LEU A 423 -6.54 9.05 -6.41
N MET A 424 -6.44 8.64 -7.68
CA MET A 424 -5.15 8.52 -8.36
C MET A 424 -4.54 9.87 -8.78
N TYR A 425 -4.10 10.63 -7.76
CA TYR A 425 -3.40 11.92 -7.88
C TYR A 425 -2.30 11.99 -6.80
N ALA A 426 -1.08 12.36 -7.18
CA ALA A 426 0.04 12.45 -6.24
C ALA A 426 1.04 13.53 -6.66
N CYS A 427 1.50 14.36 -5.70
CA CYS A 427 2.63 15.27 -5.77
C CYS A 427 2.73 16.11 -7.05
N ASN A 428 1.60 16.49 -7.64
CA ASN A 428 1.54 17.16 -8.94
C ASN A 428 0.60 18.36 -8.92
N VAL A 429 0.62 19.10 -10.02
CA VAL A 429 -0.29 20.25 -10.28
C VAL A 429 -1.04 19.95 -11.57
N TYR A 430 -2.34 20.22 -11.61
CA TYR A 430 -3.20 19.93 -12.75
C TYR A 430 -3.86 21.22 -13.26
N ASP A 431 -4.00 21.34 -14.58
CA ASP A 431 -4.83 22.37 -15.25
C ASP A 431 -6.22 21.78 -15.49
N VAL A 432 -7.23 22.31 -14.80
CA VAL A 432 -8.60 21.77 -14.83
C VAL A 432 -9.39 22.42 -15.96
N THR A 433 -9.16 21.91 -17.20
CA THR A 433 -10.04 22.22 -18.35
C THR A 433 -11.39 21.53 -18.23
N GLN A 434 -12.36 21.85 -19.07
CA GLN A 434 -13.68 21.19 -19.05
C GLN A 434 -13.57 19.70 -19.40
N GLU A 435 -12.77 19.35 -20.39
CA GLU A 435 -12.55 17.96 -20.79
C GLU A 435 -11.90 17.16 -19.64
N PHE A 436 -10.95 17.77 -18.94
CA PHE A 436 -10.33 17.14 -17.77
C PHE A 436 -11.32 16.99 -16.61
N GLU A 437 -12.17 18.02 -16.34
CA GLU A 437 -13.24 17.93 -15.33
C GLU A 437 -14.18 16.77 -15.62
N ASP A 438 -14.65 16.66 -16.86
CA ASP A 438 -15.59 15.62 -17.29
C ASP A 438 -14.94 14.21 -17.16
N SER A 439 -13.67 14.09 -17.57
CA SER A 439 -12.91 12.83 -17.49
C SER A 439 -12.69 12.37 -16.05
N ILE A 440 -12.24 13.26 -15.14
CA ILE A 440 -11.97 12.91 -13.73
C ILE A 440 -13.27 12.67 -12.94
N ALA A 441 -14.35 13.37 -13.26
CA ALA A 441 -15.64 13.11 -12.63
C ALA A 441 -16.18 11.73 -13.02
N ALA A 442 -16.05 11.34 -14.27
CA ALA A 442 -16.43 10.01 -14.75
C ALA A 442 -15.53 8.92 -14.17
N GLU A 443 -14.20 9.13 -14.12
CA GLU A 443 -13.25 8.23 -13.46
C GLU A 443 -13.65 7.94 -12.01
N THR A 444 -13.98 9.01 -11.26
CA THR A 444 -14.40 8.90 -9.86
C THR A 444 -15.64 8.04 -9.74
N VAL A 445 -16.68 8.32 -10.56
CA VAL A 445 -17.95 7.55 -10.53
C VAL A 445 -17.71 6.09 -10.88
N ASP A 446 -16.92 5.80 -11.94
CA ASP A 446 -16.63 4.43 -12.38
C ASP A 446 -16.00 3.59 -11.23
N ASN A 447 -14.98 4.13 -10.55
CA ASN A 447 -14.28 3.41 -9.49
C ASN A 447 -15.08 3.37 -8.18
N VAL A 448 -15.79 4.44 -7.82
CA VAL A 448 -16.63 4.45 -6.63
C VAL A 448 -17.78 3.42 -6.75
N LYS A 449 -18.46 3.34 -7.90
CA LYS A 449 -19.49 2.33 -8.15
C LYS A 449 -18.93 0.90 -8.00
N ARG A 450 -17.71 0.67 -8.46
CA ARG A 450 -17.04 -0.63 -8.38
C ARG A 450 -16.69 -1.02 -6.95
N LEU A 451 -16.25 -0.07 -6.11
CA LEU A 451 -15.59 -0.36 -4.85
C LEU A 451 -16.42 -0.11 -3.59
N ARG A 452 -17.46 0.71 -3.65
CA ARG A 452 -18.22 1.17 -2.46
C ARG A 452 -18.91 0.07 -1.65
N HIS A 453 -19.11 -1.14 -2.23
CA HIS A 453 -19.76 -2.26 -1.55
C HIS A 453 -18.83 -3.08 -0.68
N HIS A 454 -17.49 -2.94 -0.86
CA HIS A 454 -16.50 -3.69 -0.11
C HIS A 454 -16.50 -3.33 1.38
N ALA A 455 -16.53 -4.36 2.22
CA ALA A 455 -16.47 -4.20 3.67
C ALA A 455 -15.17 -3.54 4.14
N SER A 456 -14.09 -3.78 3.43
CA SER A 456 -12.76 -3.23 3.69
C SER A 456 -12.65 -1.72 3.40
N LEU A 457 -13.47 -1.15 2.50
CA LEU A 457 -13.37 0.25 2.16
C LEU A 457 -13.65 1.15 3.37
N GLY A 458 -12.61 1.84 3.87
CA GLY A 458 -12.73 2.73 5.03
C GLY A 458 -13.01 4.17 4.66
N LEU A 459 -12.22 4.73 3.77
CA LEU A 459 -12.37 6.12 3.36
C LEU A 459 -11.84 6.37 1.94
N TRP A 460 -12.33 7.44 1.34
CA TRP A 460 -11.81 8.03 0.11
C TRP A 460 -10.93 9.21 0.44
N CYS A 461 -9.73 9.27 -0.14
CA CYS A 461 -8.81 10.41 0.00
C CYS A 461 -8.59 11.07 -1.36
N GLY A 462 -8.66 12.38 -1.43
CA GLY A 462 -8.61 13.13 -2.68
C GLY A 462 -7.28 13.03 -3.43
N ASN A 463 -6.16 13.03 -2.71
CA ASN A 463 -4.83 12.95 -3.31
C ASN A 463 -3.73 12.66 -2.29
N ASN A 464 -2.56 12.28 -2.79
CA ASN A 464 -1.32 12.20 -2.04
C ASN A 464 -0.53 13.52 -2.12
N GLU A 465 -0.33 14.17 -0.97
CA GLU A 465 0.62 15.25 -0.69
C GLU A 465 0.45 16.58 -1.46
N ILE A 466 -0.52 16.73 -2.33
CA ILE A 466 -0.63 17.94 -3.16
C ILE A 466 -0.94 19.17 -2.30
N GLU A 467 -1.79 19.03 -1.25
CA GLU A 467 -2.11 20.13 -0.35
C GLU A 467 -0.86 20.61 0.42
N SER A 468 -0.10 19.69 0.99
CA SER A 468 1.12 20.00 1.72
C SER A 468 2.22 20.54 0.81
N ALA A 469 2.31 20.05 -0.43
CA ALA A 469 3.24 20.58 -1.43
C ALA A 469 2.94 22.04 -1.78
N TRP A 470 1.67 22.40 -1.94
CA TRP A 470 1.25 23.80 -2.11
C TRP A 470 1.57 24.64 -0.86
N ALA A 471 1.41 24.08 0.34
CA ALA A 471 1.62 24.83 1.57
C ALA A 471 3.10 25.02 1.92
N TYR A 472 3.96 23.99 1.70
CA TYR A 472 5.29 23.97 2.33
C TYR A 472 6.46 23.64 1.38
N TRP A 473 6.47 22.48 0.71
CA TRP A 473 7.72 21.91 0.20
C TRP A 473 7.82 21.86 -1.34
N GLY A 474 6.69 21.83 -2.07
CA GLY A 474 6.68 21.57 -3.51
C GLY A 474 7.12 22.76 -4.37
N ASN A 475 7.46 23.91 -3.78
CA ASN A 475 7.67 25.18 -4.50
C ASN A 475 6.48 25.57 -5.39
N TYR A 476 5.30 24.98 -5.18
CA TYR A 476 4.09 25.24 -5.96
C TYR A 476 3.61 26.68 -5.82
N GLN A 477 4.03 27.39 -4.76
CA GLN A 477 3.79 28.81 -4.58
C GLN A 477 4.40 29.68 -5.70
N THR A 478 5.39 29.15 -6.43
CA THR A 478 5.95 29.81 -7.62
C THR A 478 5.09 29.60 -8.86
N GLN A 479 4.15 28.68 -8.81
CA GLN A 479 3.20 28.41 -9.88
C GLN A 479 2.11 29.48 -9.95
N SER A 480 1.38 29.48 -11.03
CA SER A 480 0.24 30.39 -11.23
C SER A 480 -0.81 30.22 -10.14
N GLN A 481 -1.31 31.34 -9.61
CA GLN A 481 -2.46 31.32 -8.69
C GLN A 481 -3.71 30.71 -9.34
N TYR A 482 -3.77 30.67 -10.65
CA TYR A 482 -4.81 29.99 -11.39
C TYR A 482 -4.78 28.47 -11.10
N LEU A 483 -3.62 27.84 -11.17
CA LEU A 483 -3.45 26.41 -10.87
C LEU A 483 -3.74 26.09 -9.38
N ARG A 484 -3.50 27.05 -8.49
CA ARG A 484 -3.90 26.90 -7.07
C ARG A 484 -5.41 26.93 -6.90
N ALA A 485 -6.13 27.75 -7.68
CA ALA A 485 -7.58 27.73 -7.70
C ALA A 485 -8.12 26.41 -8.30
N ASP A 486 -7.44 25.87 -9.31
CA ASP A 486 -7.77 24.59 -9.90
C ASP A 486 -7.62 23.43 -8.89
N TYR A 487 -6.64 23.47 -7.98
CA TYR A 487 -6.55 22.52 -6.87
C TYR A 487 -7.84 22.50 -6.04
N ILE A 488 -8.31 23.68 -5.59
CA ILE A 488 -9.57 23.79 -4.82
C ILE A 488 -10.75 23.27 -5.65
N LYS A 489 -10.84 23.69 -6.92
CA LYS A 489 -11.89 23.25 -7.82
C LYS A 489 -11.91 21.72 -7.96
N GLN A 490 -10.76 21.09 -8.13
CA GLN A 490 -10.62 19.65 -8.32
C GLN A 490 -10.93 18.87 -7.03
N PHE A 491 -10.18 19.11 -5.96
CA PHE A 491 -10.17 18.26 -4.77
C PHE A 491 -11.22 18.62 -3.70
N GLU A 492 -11.74 19.85 -3.74
CA GLU A 492 -12.73 20.31 -2.75
C GLU A 492 -14.12 20.55 -3.34
N TYR A 493 -14.27 20.44 -4.68
CA TYR A 493 -15.58 20.60 -5.32
C TYR A 493 -15.91 19.49 -6.31
N ILE A 494 -15.13 19.28 -7.39
CA ILE A 494 -15.48 18.32 -8.47
C ILE A 494 -15.49 16.89 -7.94
N LEU A 495 -14.37 16.43 -7.38
CA LEU A 495 -14.23 15.06 -6.91
C LEU A 495 -15.19 14.73 -5.75
N PRO A 496 -15.30 15.54 -4.70
CA PRO A 496 -16.31 15.30 -3.65
C PRO A 496 -17.74 15.28 -4.16
N LYS A 497 -18.08 16.11 -5.14
CA LYS A 497 -19.41 16.13 -5.75
C LYS A 497 -19.69 14.87 -6.56
N ALA A 498 -18.71 14.42 -7.35
CA ALA A 498 -18.82 13.18 -8.12
C ALA A 498 -18.91 11.96 -7.19
N LEU A 499 -18.06 11.92 -6.17
CA LEU A 499 -18.05 10.88 -5.16
C LEU A 499 -19.39 10.80 -4.43
N LYS A 500 -19.87 11.92 -3.88
CA LYS A 500 -21.15 11.98 -3.13
C LYS A 500 -22.34 11.54 -3.96
N LYS A 501 -22.31 11.73 -5.28
CA LYS A 501 -23.37 11.22 -6.18
C LYS A 501 -23.36 9.69 -6.26
N ALA A 502 -22.19 9.08 -6.22
CA ALA A 502 -22.02 7.63 -6.31
C ALA A 502 -22.00 6.93 -4.94
N ASP A 503 -21.43 7.58 -3.92
CA ASP A 503 -21.33 7.07 -2.55
C ASP A 503 -21.47 8.24 -1.56
N ASP A 504 -22.58 8.28 -0.83
CA ASP A 504 -22.87 9.31 0.16
C ASP A 504 -22.62 8.84 1.61
N GLN A 505 -22.11 7.62 1.80
CA GLN A 505 -21.92 6.97 3.09
C GLN A 505 -20.45 6.95 3.53
N THR A 506 -19.52 6.69 2.61
CA THR A 506 -18.11 6.58 2.93
C THR A 506 -17.47 7.95 3.15
N PHE A 507 -16.66 8.06 4.21
CA PHE A 507 -15.98 9.31 4.56
C PHE A 507 -15.02 9.73 3.44
N PHE A 508 -15.05 11.03 3.10
CA PHE A 508 -14.12 11.65 2.15
C PHE A 508 -13.13 12.56 2.89
N TRP A 509 -11.83 12.42 2.58
CA TRP A 509 -10.74 13.24 3.07
C TRP A 509 -10.07 13.97 1.90
N PRO A 510 -9.85 15.31 1.93
CA PRO A 510 -9.47 16.06 0.73
C PRO A 510 -8.05 15.77 0.23
N SER A 511 -7.12 15.47 1.13
CA SER A 511 -5.71 15.17 0.82
C SER A 511 -5.09 14.35 1.97
N SER A 512 -4.03 13.64 1.73
CA SER A 512 -3.16 13.08 2.77
C SER A 512 -1.73 13.60 2.53
N PRO A 513 -1.14 14.37 3.48
CA PRO A 513 -1.74 14.81 4.73
C PRO A 513 -2.70 15.99 4.54
N SER A 514 -3.63 16.16 5.49
CA SER A 514 -4.53 17.29 5.54
C SER A 514 -4.96 17.60 6.98
N SER A 515 -5.40 18.82 7.20
CA SER A 515 -6.09 19.22 8.42
C SER A 515 -7.57 19.54 8.19
N GLY A 516 -8.10 19.14 7.02
CA GLY A 516 -9.49 19.32 6.63
C GLY A 516 -9.70 20.12 5.34
N GLY A 517 -8.61 20.43 4.60
CA GLY A 517 -8.65 21.12 3.32
C GLY A 517 -8.31 22.60 3.36
N CYS A 518 -8.44 23.28 2.23
CA CYS A 518 -8.21 24.72 2.06
C CYS A 518 -6.78 25.18 2.39
N PHE A 519 -5.78 24.32 2.33
CA PHE A 519 -4.39 24.61 2.74
C PHE A 519 -4.25 25.08 4.20
N ASP A 520 -5.18 24.67 5.09
CA ASP A 520 -5.19 25.07 6.49
C ASP A 520 -4.26 24.18 7.31
N GLU A 521 -2.96 24.48 7.30
CA GLU A 521 -1.90 23.79 8.03
C GLU A 521 -1.94 22.26 7.78
N PRO A 522 -1.86 21.77 6.52
CA PRO A 522 -1.85 20.32 6.26
C PRO A 522 -0.72 19.65 7.02
N GLY A 523 -1.02 18.55 7.73
CA GLY A 523 -0.09 17.89 8.64
C GLY A 523 0.06 18.54 10.01
N ALA A 524 -0.91 19.31 10.46
CA ALA A 524 -0.91 19.90 11.82
C ALA A 524 -0.88 18.78 12.89
N GLU A 525 -0.12 19.03 13.99
CA GLU A 525 0.05 18.02 15.05
C GLU A 525 -1.27 17.72 15.82
N ASN A 526 -2.19 18.67 15.84
CA ASN A 526 -3.39 18.63 16.69
C ASN A 526 -4.68 18.23 15.96
N ARG A 527 -4.66 17.99 14.65
CA ARG A 527 -5.83 17.60 13.84
C ARG A 527 -5.44 16.93 12.53
N GLY A 528 -6.34 16.11 12.00
CA GLY A 528 -6.13 15.42 10.72
C GLY A 528 -5.02 14.38 10.76
N ASP A 529 -4.44 14.13 9.60
CA ASP A 529 -3.34 13.20 9.42
C ASP A 529 -2.03 13.92 9.04
N THR A 530 -0.91 13.22 9.23
CA THR A 530 0.42 13.80 9.04
C THR A 530 1.32 12.85 8.28
N HIS A 531 2.10 13.40 7.35
CA HIS A 531 3.29 12.77 6.77
C HIS A 531 4.53 13.30 7.46
N TYR A 532 5.35 12.43 8.07
CA TYR A 532 6.50 12.84 8.84
C TYR A 532 7.81 12.33 8.25
N TRP A 533 8.53 13.21 7.56
CA TRP A 533 9.74 12.87 6.80
C TRP A 533 11.05 13.45 7.35
N GLU A 534 11.00 14.17 8.47
CA GLU A 534 12.18 14.83 9.04
C GLU A 534 13.27 13.84 9.46
N VAL A 535 12.91 12.64 9.90
CA VAL A 535 13.88 11.59 10.24
C VAL A 535 14.58 11.05 8.99
N TRP A 536 13.95 11.04 7.82
CA TRP A 536 14.59 10.62 6.58
C TRP A 536 15.09 11.80 5.73
N HIS A 537 14.18 12.63 5.23
CA HIS A 537 14.53 13.76 4.36
C HIS A 537 15.24 14.86 5.10
N GLY A 538 14.86 15.15 6.34
CA GLY A 538 15.46 16.19 7.18
C GLY A 538 16.73 15.76 7.92
N GLN A 539 17.16 14.51 7.80
CA GLN A 539 18.33 13.93 8.49
C GLN A 539 18.33 14.14 10.02
N LYS A 540 17.12 14.17 10.62
CA LYS A 540 16.96 14.24 12.08
C LYS A 540 17.24 12.87 12.72
N PRO A 541 17.77 12.83 13.95
CA PRO A 541 17.99 11.58 14.67
C PRO A 541 16.65 10.85 14.95
N PHE A 542 16.71 9.54 15.22
CA PHE A 542 15.50 8.73 15.52
C PHE A 542 14.73 9.26 16.74
N SER A 543 15.40 9.88 17.72
CA SER A 543 14.77 10.54 18.85
C SER A 543 13.85 11.71 18.46
N ASP A 544 13.96 12.20 17.23
CA ASP A 544 13.10 13.28 16.75
C ASP A 544 11.64 12.83 16.64
N TYR A 545 11.36 11.57 16.36
CA TYR A 545 9.99 11.02 16.43
C TYR A 545 9.33 11.26 17.77
N GLN A 546 10.07 11.25 18.89
CA GLN A 546 9.55 11.40 20.23
C GLN A 546 9.11 12.84 20.58
N LYS A 547 9.42 13.82 19.74
CA LYS A 547 9.05 15.22 19.93
C LYS A 547 7.63 15.55 19.47
N TYR A 548 7.06 14.68 18.58
CA TYR A 548 5.79 14.96 17.92
C TYR A 548 4.71 13.95 18.30
N PHE A 549 3.50 14.44 18.51
CA PHE A 549 2.37 13.67 19.00
C PHE A 549 1.19 13.84 18.05
N PHE A 550 1.35 13.40 16.82
CA PHE A 550 0.34 13.50 15.77
C PHE A 550 -0.98 12.82 16.16
N ARG A 551 -2.08 13.21 15.49
CA ARG A 551 -3.37 12.55 15.67
C ARG A 551 -3.42 11.24 14.91
N PHE A 552 -2.75 11.20 13.73
CA PHE A 552 -2.57 10.04 12.89
C PHE A 552 -1.34 10.27 12.01
N CYS A 553 -0.38 9.37 12.02
CA CYS A 553 0.77 9.43 11.11
C CYS A 553 0.52 8.49 9.93
N SER A 554 -0.01 9.04 8.85
CA SER A 554 -0.44 8.31 7.66
C SER A 554 0.70 7.98 6.69
N GLU A 555 1.87 8.65 6.87
CA GLU A 555 3.07 8.33 6.12
C GLU A 555 4.33 8.79 6.87
N PHE A 556 5.31 7.92 6.94
CA PHE A 556 6.69 8.13 7.39
C PHE A 556 7.51 6.94 6.94
N GLY A 557 8.80 7.08 6.74
CA GLY A 557 9.55 5.97 6.15
C GLY A 557 11.05 6.09 6.35
N PHE A 558 11.74 4.99 6.07
CA PHE A 558 13.19 4.89 6.06
C PHE A 558 13.64 3.88 5.02
N GLN A 559 14.66 4.17 4.21
CA GLN A 559 15.14 3.25 3.18
C GLN A 559 16.12 2.20 3.69
N SER A 560 16.13 1.08 2.98
CA SER A 560 17.23 0.11 3.01
C SER A 560 17.43 -0.53 1.64
N PHE A 561 18.56 -1.16 1.44
CA PHE A 561 18.73 -2.09 0.33
C PHE A 561 17.86 -3.34 0.54
N PRO A 562 17.38 -3.99 -0.54
CA PRO A 562 16.70 -5.28 -0.44
C PRO A 562 17.68 -6.39 -0.03
N SER A 563 17.20 -7.64 0.05
CA SER A 563 18.06 -8.76 0.40
C SER A 563 19.24 -8.93 -0.57
N GLU A 564 20.31 -9.54 -0.10
CA GLU A 564 21.49 -9.90 -0.92
C GLU A 564 21.08 -10.66 -2.19
N LYS A 565 20.17 -11.63 -2.08
CA LYS A 565 19.66 -12.40 -3.22
C LYS A 565 18.92 -11.53 -4.25
N THR A 566 18.16 -10.53 -3.79
CA THR A 566 17.49 -9.58 -4.67
C THR A 566 18.51 -8.70 -5.39
N VAL A 567 19.51 -8.18 -4.68
CA VAL A 567 20.59 -7.39 -5.31
C VAL A 567 21.35 -8.22 -6.35
N TYR A 568 21.60 -9.50 -6.06
CA TYR A 568 22.30 -10.38 -6.98
C TYR A 568 21.50 -10.75 -8.23
N SER A 569 20.17 -10.65 -8.20
CA SER A 569 19.33 -10.92 -9.36
C SER A 569 19.49 -9.90 -10.48
N TYR A 570 19.92 -8.67 -10.16
CA TYR A 570 20.08 -7.61 -11.15
C TYR A 570 21.53 -7.09 -11.30
N THR A 571 22.48 -7.67 -10.56
CA THR A 571 23.90 -7.22 -10.58
C THR A 571 24.87 -8.35 -10.93
N GLU A 572 25.92 -7.99 -11.65
CA GLU A 572 27.11 -8.80 -11.79
C GLU A 572 28.12 -8.49 -10.65
N PRO A 573 29.13 -9.35 -10.37
CA PRO A 573 30.10 -9.12 -9.30
C PRO A 573 30.78 -7.74 -9.32
N GLN A 574 31.08 -7.22 -10.51
CA GLN A 574 31.69 -5.89 -10.68
C GLN A 574 30.74 -4.73 -10.37
N ASP A 575 29.42 -4.99 -10.35
CA ASP A 575 28.41 -3.97 -10.05
C ASP A 575 28.15 -3.83 -8.54
N ARG A 576 28.68 -4.75 -7.70
CA ARG A 576 28.39 -4.83 -6.25
C ARG A 576 29.14 -3.78 -5.44
N ASN A 577 28.84 -2.54 -5.74
CA ASN A 577 29.22 -1.34 -5.00
C ASN A 577 28.07 -0.36 -5.12
N ILE A 578 27.59 0.19 -4.00
CA ILE A 578 26.40 1.06 -3.97
C ILE A 578 26.53 2.33 -4.85
N PHE A 579 27.74 2.66 -5.29
CA PHE A 579 28.02 3.76 -6.22
C PHE A 579 28.34 3.28 -7.65
N SER A 580 28.14 2.01 -7.95
CA SER A 580 28.21 1.54 -9.34
C SER A 580 27.02 2.06 -10.14
N PRO A 581 27.17 2.29 -11.47
CA PRO A 581 26.06 2.76 -12.30
C PRO A 581 24.83 1.86 -12.24
N VAL A 582 25.01 0.53 -12.05
CA VAL A 582 23.89 -0.41 -11.92
C VAL A 582 23.18 -0.23 -10.58
N MET A 583 23.94 -0.19 -9.46
CA MET A 583 23.32 0.03 -8.14
C MET A 583 22.65 1.39 -8.02
N GLU A 584 23.23 2.44 -8.63
CA GLU A 584 22.61 3.78 -8.65
C GLU A 584 21.37 3.81 -9.54
N SER A 585 21.29 3.03 -10.63
CA SER A 585 20.06 2.93 -11.44
C SER A 585 18.91 2.24 -10.69
N HIS A 586 19.21 1.36 -9.72
CA HIS A 586 18.27 0.74 -8.81
C HIS A 586 18.15 1.49 -7.46
N GLN A 587 18.57 2.76 -7.41
CA GLN A 587 18.36 3.71 -6.32
C GLN A 587 17.75 4.98 -6.91
N LYS A 588 16.44 5.10 -6.85
CA LYS A 588 15.71 6.18 -7.55
C LYS A 588 15.67 7.51 -6.78
N ASN A 589 16.10 7.52 -5.52
CA ASN A 589 16.22 8.74 -4.73
C ASN A 589 17.68 9.20 -4.69
N ASP A 590 17.98 10.33 -5.32
CA ASP A 590 19.34 10.84 -5.57
C ASP A 590 20.24 10.95 -4.33
N ALA A 591 19.67 11.28 -3.18
CA ALA A 591 20.44 11.48 -1.95
C ALA A 591 20.44 10.24 -1.02
N ALA A 592 19.72 9.17 -1.37
CA ALA A 592 19.41 8.11 -0.42
C ALA A 592 20.65 7.28 0.01
N ASN A 593 21.55 6.95 -0.90
CA ASN A 593 22.80 6.25 -0.53
C ASN A 593 23.58 7.07 0.49
N GLY A 594 23.72 8.38 0.29
CA GLY A 594 24.37 9.26 1.25
C GLY A 594 23.62 9.36 2.58
N LYS A 595 22.29 9.41 2.58
CA LYS A 595 21.46 9.42 3.79
C LYS A 595 21.61 8.13 4.59
N MET A 596 21.55 6.96 3.94
CA MET A 596 21.77 5.68 4.61
C MET A 596 23.15 5.62 5.27
N LEU A 597 24.21 6.05 4.58
CA LEU A 597 25.55 6.10 5.15
C LEU A 597 25.67 7.10 6.32
N TYR A 598 24.99 8.25 6.23
CA TYR A 598 24.92 9.21 7.32
C TYR A 598 24.30 8.57 8.58
N TYR A 599 23.09 8.01 8.45
CA TYR A 599 22.42 7.38 9.59
C TYR A 599 23.15 6.15 10.12
N LEU A 600 23.82 5.40 9.21
CA LEU A 600 24.68 4.29 9.63
C LEU A 600 25.80 4.81 10.53
N SER A 601 26.47 5.90 10.14
CA SER A 601 27.57 6.49 10.94
C SER A 601 27.10 7.02 12.31
N GLU A 602 25.84 7.37 12.43
CA GLU A 602 25.26 7.83 13.70
C GLU A 602 24.89 6.67 14.64
N ASN A 603 24.56 5.49 14.12
CA ASN A 603 23.96 4.41 14.90
C ASN A 603 24.81 3.14 15.00
N PHE A 604 25.54 2.76 13.94
CA PHE A 604 26.26 1.49 13.83
C PHE A 604 27.72 1.67 13.46
N ARG A 605 28.54 0.63 13.66
CA ARG A 605 29.90 0.59 13.14
C ARG A 605 29.87 0.41 11.61
N TYR A 606 30.90 0.90 10.94
CA TYR A 606 31.02 0.81 9.50
C TYR A 606 31.15 -0.67 9.06
N PRO A 607 30.33 -1.14 8.12
CA PRO A 607 30.36 -2.52 7.64
C PRO A 607 31.66 -2.84 6.90
N LYS A 608 32.14 -4.06 7.08
CA LYS A 608 33.42 -4.52 6.50
C LYS A 608 33.39 -4.84 5.01
N ASP A 609 32.22 -5.17 4.48
CA ASP A 609 31.98 -5.61 3.10
C ASP A 609 30.59 -5.21 2.60
N PHE A 610 30.31 -5.49 1.33
CA PHE A 610 29.08 -5.12 0.66
C PHE A 610 27.85 -5.81 1.27
N GLU A 611 27.93 -7.11 1.52
CA GLU A 611 26.85 -7.92 2.10
C GLU A 611 26.51 -7.46 3.51
N SER A 612 27.52 -7.10 4.30
CA SER A 612 27.34 -6.51 5.62
C SER A 612 26.63 -5.16 5.55
N LEU A 613 26.92 -4.34 4.52
CA LEU A 613 26.23 -3.06 4.31
C LEU A 613 24.75 -3.28 4.00
N LEU A 614 24.41 -4.21 3.11
CA LEU A 614 23.03 -4.51 2.78
C LEU A 614 22.24 -4.90 4.04
N TYR A 615 22.76 -5.82 4.84
CA TYR A 615 22.14 -6.26 6.09
C TYR A 615 21.98 -5.11 7.10
N VAL A 616 23.05 -4.34 7.36
CA VAL A 616 23.00 -3.28 8.38
C VAL A 616 22.02 -2.18 7.98
N THR A 617 21.84 -1.88 6.68
CA THR A 617 20.82 -0.92 6.24
C THR A 617 19.40 -1.40 6.53
N GLN A 618 19.13 -2.71 6.43
CA GLN A 618 17.82 -3.26 6.80
C GLN A 618 17.57 -3.17 8.32
N VAL A 619 18.57 -3.47 9.14
CA VAL A 619 18.47 -3.28 10.59
C VAL A 619 18.25 -1.82 10.93
N LEU A 620 18.95 -0.91 10.27
CA LEU A 620 18.83 0.54 10.45
C LEU A 620 17.40 1.02 10.12
N GLN A 621 16.83 0.59 8.97
CA GLN A 621 15.46 0.86 8.58
C GLN A 621 14.48 0.40 9.66
N ALA A 622 14.61 -0.84 10.11
CA ALA A 622 13.72 -1.47 11.07
C ALA A 622 13.74 -0.75 12.43
N VAL A 623 14.92 -0.37 12.92
CA VAL A 623 15.07 0.38 14.19
C VAL A 623 14.49 1.78 14.07
N ALA A 624 14.68 2.46 12.94
CA ALA A 624 14.11 3.78 12.70
C ALA A 624 12.57 3.75 12.77
N ILE A 625 11.95 2.86 12.01
CA ILE A 625 10.47 2.75 11.96
C ILE A 625 9.90 2.29 13.31
N LYS A 626 10.52 1.28 13.96
CA LYS A 626 10.17 0.84 15.32
C LYS A 626 10.11 2.03 16.29
N SER A 627 11.11 2.92 16.25
CA SER A 627 11.18 4.08 17.16
C SER A 627 9.96 5.00 17.04
N GLY A 628 9.50 5.26 15.82
CA GLY A 628 8.31 6.07 15.56
C GLY A 628 7.01 5.36 15.96
N VAL A 629 6.80 4.12 15.48
CA VAL A 629 5.57 3.36 15.76
C VAL A 629 5.36 3.18 17.25
N GLU A 630 6.39 2.74 17.98
CA GLU A 630 6.27 2.51 19.42
C GLU A 630 6.01 3.80 20.18
N HIS A 631 6.61 4.95 19.76
CA HIS A 631 6.31 6.22 20.36
C HIS A 631 4.84 6.58 20.22
N TRP A 632 4.27 6.50 19.03
CA TRP A 632 2.87 6.86 18.79
C TRP A 632 1.91 5.85 19.42
N ARG A 633 2.22 4.55 19.43
CA ARG A 633 1.44 3.54 20.15
C ARG A 633 1.45 3.76 21.65
N ARG A 634 2.57 4.18 22.27
CA ARG A 634 2.63 4.58 23.68
C ARG A 634 1.74 5.79 23.99
N ASN A 635 1.40 6.59 22.97
CA ASN A 635 0.53 7.75 23.05
C ASN A 635 -0.86 7.49 22.44
N ARG A 636 -1.31 6.24 22.48
CA ARG A 636 -2.65 5.86 22.06
C ARG A 636 -3.72 6.75 22.70
N GLY A 637 -4.75 7.16 21.95
CA GLY A 637 -5.77 8.11 22.33
C GLY A 637 -5.43 9.53 21.86
N ARG A 638 -4.17 9.95 21.97
CA ARG A 638 -3.69 11.15 21.28
C ARG A 638 -3.37 10.86 19.81
N CYS A 639 -2.56 9.82 19.53
CA CYS A 639 -2.37 9.27 18.21
C CYS A 639 -3.22 8.00 18.03
N MET A 640 -3.89 7.84 16.89
CA MET A 640 -4.78 6.71 16.63
C MET A 640 -4.46 5.93 15.36
N GLY A 641 -3.26 6.10 14.81
CA GLY A 641 -2.81 5.27 13.70
C GLY A 641 -1.42 5.62 13.19
N THR A 642 -0.76 4.59 12.66
CA THR A 642 0.52 4.71 11.95
C THR A 642 0.49 3.83 10.71
N LEU A 643 0.74 4.43 9.55
CA LEU A 643 0.90 3.73 8.28
C LEU A 643 2.28 4.10 7.73
N TYR A 644 3.23 3.19 7.74
CA TYR A 644 4.56 3.53 7.23
C TYR A 644 4.63 3.40 5.71
N TRP A 645 5.47 4.16 5.10
CA TRP A 645 5.87 4.09 3.71
C TRP A 645 7.02 3.08 3.60
N GLN A 646 6.90 1.91 2.96
CA GLN A 646 5.77 1.26 2.31
C GLN A 646 5.83 -0.28 2.53
N ILE A 647 4.80 -1.04 2.17
CA ILE A 647 4.85 -2.49 2.36
C ILE A 647 5.66 -3.21 1.27
N ASN A 648 5.48 -2.87 -0.02
CA ASN A 648 5.98 -3.63 -1.17
C ASN A 648 6.78 -2.78 -2.16
N ASP A 649 7.52 -3.46 -3.03
CA ASP A 649 8.18 -2.93 -4.22
C ASP A 649 7.48 -3.42 -5.50
N ASN A 650 7.61 -2.65 -6.59
CA ASN A 650 7.11 -3.02 -7.92
C ASN A 650 8.21 -3.46 -8.90
N TRP A 651 9.46 -3.42 -8.49
CA TRP A 651 10.64 -3.90 -9.18
C TRP A 651 11.81 -4.01 -8.18
N PRO A 652 12.92 -4.72 -8.51
CA PRO A 652 14.06 -4.83 -7.60
C PRO A 652 14.78 -3.49 -7.39
N VAL A 653 14.72 -2.92 -6.19
CA VAL A 653 15.17 -1.56 -5.90
C VAL A 653 15.57 -1.37 -4.44
N ALA A 654 16.43 -0.40 -4.14
CA ALA A 654 16.60 0.13 -2.81
C ALA A 654 15.44 1.08 -2.50
N SER A 655 14.68 0.81 -1.43
CA SER A 655 13.44 1.51 -1.14
C SER A 655 13.07 1.50 0.34
N TRP A 656 11.93 2.08 0.65
CA TRP A 656 11.32 2.07 1.99
C TRP A 656 10.51 0.80 2.27
N SER A 657 10.38 -0.13 1.30
CA SER A 657 9.56 -1.32 1.45
C SER A 657 9.97 -2.18 2.64
N SER A 658 9.01 -2.86 3.25
CA SER A 658 9.26 -3.91 4.25
C SER A 658 9.33 -5.31 3.65
N ILE A 659 8.77 -5.49 2.45
CA ILE A 659 8.84 -6.71 1.65
C ILE A 659 9.45 -6.32 0.30
N ASP A 660 10.53 -6.98 -0.10
CA ASP A 660 11.18 -6.68 -1.37
C ASP A 660 10.39 -7.23 -2.58
N TYR A 661 10.81 -6.85 -3.78
CA TYR A 661 10.11 -7.21 -5.01
C TYR A 661 9.84 -8.72 -5.16
N TYR A 662 10.75 -9.57 -4.72
CA TYR A 662 10.58 -11.03 -4.82
C TYR A 662 9.81 -11.64 -3.64
N GLY A 663 9.24 -10.83 -2.76
CA GLY A 663 8.45 -11.27 -1.62
C GLY A 663 9.27 -11.61 -0.37
N ARG A 664 10.55 -11.33 -0.34
CA ARG A 664 11.40 -11.56 0.84
C ARG A 664 11.11 -10.50 1.90
N TRP A 665 10.82 -10.94 3.10
CA TRP A 665 10.65 -10.03 4.23
C TRP A 665 12.00 -9.43 4.63
N LYS A 666 12.06 -8.10 4.63
CA LYS A 666 13.19 -7.36 5.18
C LYS A 666 13.11 -7.31 6.71
N ALA A 667 14.19 -6.89 7.36
CA ALA A 667 14.21 -6.73 8.82
C ALA A 667 13.04 -5.93 9.37
N LEU A 668 12.56 -4.92 8.63
CA LEU A 668 11.42 -4.11 9.01
C LEU A 668 10.13 -4.91 9.15
N HIS A 669 9.86 -5.86 8.24
CA HIS A 669 8.61 -6.62 8.29
C HIS A 669 8.54 -7.55 9.52
N TYR A 670 9.64 -8.19 9.86
CA TYR A 670 9.74 -8.98 11.11
C TYR A 670 9.60 -8.10 12.36
N MET A 671 10.17 -6.89 12.37
CA MET A 671 9.93 -5.96 13.47
C MET A 671 8.49 -5.45 13.50
N ALA A 672 7.83 -5.32 12.34
CA ALA A 672 6.41 -4.96 12.26
C ALA A 672 5.51 -5.99 12.94
N CYS A 673 5.79 -7.29 12.79
CA CYS A 673 5.09 -8.34 13.54
C CYS A 673 5.14 -8.10 15.05
N ARG A 674 6.25 -7.59 15.57
CA ARG A 674 6.42 -7.32 17.01
C ARG A 674 5.80 -6.00 17.44
N PHE A 675 6.11 -4.89 16.74
CA PHE A 675 5.62 -3.59 17.18
C PHE A 675 4.13 -3.34 16.87
N TYR A 676 3.49 -4.15 16.01
CA TYR A 676 2.05 -4.11 15.74
C TYR A 676 1.27 -5.26 16.42
N GLU A 677 1.93 -6.11 17.21
CA GLU A 677 1.19 -7.11 17.98
C GLU A 677 0.09 -6.44 18.82
N PRO A 678 -1.14 -6.99 18.85
CA PRO A 678 -2.27 -6.34 19.54
C PRO A 678 -1.99 -6.02 21.01
N VAL A 679 -1.27 -6.90 21.72
CA VAL A 679 -0.77 -6.61 23.06
C VAL A 679 0.74 -6.70 23.01
N ALA A 680 1.41 -5.56 23.08
CA ALA A 680 2.85 -5.46 22.92
C ALA A 680 3.53 -4.70 24.05
N GLY A 681 4.67 -5.20 24.48
CA GLY A 681 5.63 -4.49 25.31
C GLY A 681 6.58 -3.64 24.48
N SER A 682 6.99 -2.52 24.98
CA SER A 682 8.04 -1.69 24.37
C SER A 682 8.92 -1.04 25.43
N ILE A 683 10.19 -0.78 25.08
CA ILE A 683 11.10 -0.01 25.92
C ILE A 683 11.49 1.29 25.26
N VAL A 684 11.69 2.32 26.06
CA VAL A 684 12.20 3.61 25.60
C VAL A 684 13.34 4.06 26.49
N ARG A 685 14.44 4.40 25.85
CA ARG A 685 15.61 5.00 26.52
C ARG A 685 15.31 6.47 26.83
N ILE A 686 15.70 6.91 28.02
CA ILE A 686 15.56 8.28 28.47
C ILE A 686 16.92 8.95 28.40
N ALA A 687 17.03 10.00 27.56
CA ALA A 687 18.27 10.69 27.33
C ALA A 687 18.79 11.43 28.59
N ASP A 688 20.10 11.38 28.79
CA ASP A 688 20.76 12.12 29.86
C ASP A 688 20.69 13.63 29.53
N THR A 689 20.12 14.42 30.40
CA THR A 689 19.91 15.88 30.19
C THR A 689 21.21 16.67 30.00
N ASP A 690 22.37 16.14 30.45
CA ASP A 690 23.67 16.81 30.41
C ASP A 690 24.50 16.52 29.14
N THR A 691 24.03 15.66 28.23
CA THR A 691 24.84 15.15 27.10
C THR A 691 24.36 15.58 25.73
N ALA A 692 23.34 16.40 25.62
CA ALA A 692 22.71 16.85 24.35
C ALA A 692 23.65 17.66 23.43
N GLU A 693 24.90 17.90 23.79
CA GLU A 693 25.83 18.68 22.97
C GLU A 693 27.20 18.01 22.77
N ARG A 694 27.47 17.69 21.51
CA ARG A 694 28.77 17.48 20.86
C ARG A 694 29.37 16.07 20.87
N ASN A 695 29.42 15.50 19.69
CA ASN A 695 30.38 14.47 19.23
C ASN A 695 30.20 13.06 19.79
N GLY A 696 29.08 12.40 19.55
CA GLY A 696 29.06 10.96 19.76
C GLY A 696 27.72 10.30 19.96
N GLY A 697 26.62 10.93 19.60
CA GLY A 697 25.29 10.36 19.74
C GLY A 697 24.70 10.51 21.14
N GLU A 698 23.44 10.13 21.27
CA GLU A 698 22.70 10.23 22.53
C GLU A 698 23.17 9.17 23.54
N HIS A 699 23.31 9.55 24.79
CA HIS A 699 23.66 8.66 25.89
C HIS A 699 22.49 8.56 26.87
N PHE A 700 22.25 7.37 27.38
CA PHE A 700 21.10 7.07 28.20
C PHE A 700 21.55 6.48 29.55
N SER A 701 20.88 6.80 30.63
CA SER A 701 21.06 6.17 31.94
C SER A 701 19.77 5.55 32.49
N ALA A 702 18.63 5.90 31.91
CA ALA A 702 17.36 5.33 32.33
C ALA A 702 16.60 4.72 31.15
N VAL A 703 15.77 3.72 31.46
CA VAL A 703 14.90 3.03 30.50
C VAL A 703 13.52 2.85 31.11
N ALA A 704 12.49 3.12 30.33
CA ALA A 704 11.09 2.87 30.73
C ALA A 704 10.47 1.77 29.86
N ALA A 705 9.69 0.89 30.50
CA ALA A 705 8.90 -0.16 29.87
C ALA A 705 7.42 0.23 29.85
N HIS A 706 6.80 0.05 28.70
CA HIS A 706 5.37 0.30 28.48
C HIS A 706 4.72 -0.93 27.88
N VAL A 707 3.40 -1.07 28.10
CA VAL A 707 2.58 -2.09 27.44
C VAL A 707 1.36 -1.42 26.82
N GLN A 708 1.12 -1.72 25.54
CA GLN A 708 -0.05 -1.30 24.77
C GLN A 708 -1.00 -2.49 24.65
N ASN A 709 -2.29 -2.22 24.75
CA ASN A 709 -3.34 -3.22 24.59
C ASN A 709 -4.41 -2.70 23.61
N GLU A 710 -4.51 -3.32 22.45
CA GLU A 710 -5.52 -3.04 21.41
C GLU A 710 -6.67 -4.07 21.44
N THR A 711 -6.82 -4.82 22.53
CA THR A 711 -7.91 -5.79 22.69
C THR A 711 -9.04 -5.23 23.56
N ALA A 712 -10.22 -5.84 23.45
CA ALA A 712 -11.42 -5.48 24.22
C ALA A 712 -11.39 -5.91 25.70
N LEU A 713 -10.35 -6.63 26.12
CA LEU A 713 -10.21 -7.13 27.49
C LEU A 713 -8.96 -6.54 28.17
N PRO A 714 -9.01 -6.28 29.48
CA PRO A 714 -7.80 -5.97 30.23
C PRO A 714 -6.82 -7.14 30.20
N VAL A 715 -5.52 -6.85 30.21
CA VAL A 715 -4.44 -7.85 30.14
C VAL A 715 -3.48 -7.66 31.31
N GLY A 716 -3.29 -8.72 32.11
CA GLY A 716 -2.26 -8.75 33.14
C GLY A 716 -0.88 -9.08 32.55
N VAL A 717 0.13 -8.30 32.95
CA VAL A 717 1.51 -8.50 32.52
C VAL A 717 2.48 -8.25 33.67
N THR A 718 3.49 -9.10 33.76
CA THR A 718 4.64 -8.91 34.63
C THR A 718 5.83 -8.50 33.78
N VAL A 719 6.42 -7.35 34.07
CA VAL A 719 7.62 -6.83 33.39
C VAL A 719 8.80 -6.96 34.33
N THR A 720 9.84 -7.63 33.85
CA THR A 720 11.14 -7.73 34.54
C THR A 720 12.20 -7.03 33.70
N MET A 721 12.76 -5.96 34.22
CA MET A 721 13.87 -5.23 33.60
C MET A 721 15.17 -5.59 34.30
N THR A 722 16.18 -5.96 33.52
CA THR A 722 17.47 -6.43 34.03
C THR A 722 18.60 -5.70 33.29
N LEU A 723 19.52 -5.08 34.02
CA LEU A 723 20.80 -4.63 33.49
C LEU A 723 21.78 -5.79 33.53
N LYS A 724 22.38 -6.12 32.39
CA LYS A 724 23.33 -7.24 32.22
C LYS A 724 24.61 -6.80 31.55
N THR A 725 25.71 -7.50 31.84
CA THR A 725 26.91 -7.47 31.01
C THR A 725 26.72 -8.37 29.77
N PHE A 726 27.59 -8.23 28.77
CA PHE A 726 27.47 -9.03 27.54
C PHE A 726 27.71 -10.54 27.72
N ASP A 727 28.32 -10.96 28.83
CA ASP A 727 28.43 -12.36 29.26
C ASP A 727 27.27 -12.81 30.14
N PHE A 728 26.17 -12.11 30.09
CA PHE A 728 24.89 -12.38 30.76
C PHE A 728 24.89 -12.27 32.29
N LYS A 729 25.94 -11.73 32.88
CA LYS A 729 25.98 -11.49 34.31
C LYS A 729 24.97 -10.39 34.68
N VAL A 730 24.08 -10.71 35.59
CA VAL A 730 23.07 -9.77 36.11
C VAL A 730 23.75 -8.77 37.05
N ILE A 731 23.49 -7.49 36.81
CA ILE A 731 23.96 -6.36 37.64
C ILE A 731 22.86 -5.95 38.60
N THR A 732 21.64 -5.71 38.09
CA THR A 732 20.46 -5.38 38.87
C THR A 732 19.21 -5.82 38.12
N THR A 733 18.13 -6.05 38.87
CA THR A 733 16.82 -6.46 38.35
C THR A 733 15.71 -5.75 39.09
N ALA A 734 14.71 -5.28 38.34
CA ALA A 734 13.46 -4.75 38.88
C ALA A 734 12.27 -5.47 38.22
N THR A 735 11.21 -5.70 38.98
CA THR A 735 10.01 -6.39 38.48
C THR A 735 8.76 -5.68 38.95
N GLN A 736 7.81 -5.50 38.03
CA GLN A 736 6.51 -4.90 38.30
C GLN A 736 5.41 -5.69 37.58
N HIS A 737 4.29 -5.86 38.26
CA HIS A 737 3.05 -6.40 37.66
C HIS A 737 2.05 -5.27 37.46
N VAL A 738 1.31 -5.30 36.36
CA VAL A 738 0.25 -4.35 36.04
C VAL A 738 -0.87 -5.04 35.26
N VAL A 739 -2.09 -4.53 35.42
CA VAL A 739 -3.22 -4.84 34.54
C VAL A 739 -3.42 -3.67 33.59
N VAL A 740 -3.16 -3.90 32.32
CA VAL A 740 -3.33 -2.89 31.26
C VAL A 740 -4.79 -2.86 30.83
N PRO A 741 -5.48 -1.73 30.87
CA PRO A 741 -6.89 -1.67 30.51
C PRO A 741 -7.11 -2.02 29.03
N ALA A 742 -8.33 -2.48 28.70
CA ALA A 742 -8.77 -2.66 27.33
C ALA A 742 -8.56 -1.36 26.54
N PHE A 743 -8.06 -1.47 25.31
CA PHE A 743 -7.76 -0.34 24.42
C PHE A 743 -6.92 0.75 25.11
N GLY A 744 -5.95 0.35 25.92
CA GLY A 744 -5.19 1.26 26.79
C GLY A 744 -3.67 1.07 26.72
N VAL A 745 -2.99 1.96 27.42
CA VAL A 745 -1.52 1.94 27.58
C VAL A 745 -1.17 2.10 29.03
N SER A 746 -0.13 1.38 29.48
CA SER A 746 0.43 1.56 30.81
C SER A 746 1.96 1.67 30.73
N LYS A 747 2.51 2.71 31.37
CA LYS A 747 3.91 2.72 31.75
C LYS A 747 4.05 1.80 32.97
N VAL A 748 4.81 0.73 32.81
CA VAL A 748 4.87 -0.33 33.84
C VAL A 748 6.04 -0.09 34.79
N LEU A 749 7.22 0.18 34.25
CA LEU A 749 8.45 0.27 35.02
C LEU A 749 9.36 1.32 34.41
N GLU A 750 10.09 2.05 35.24
CA GLU A 750 11.18 2.94 34.82
C GLU A 750 12.34 2.76 35.79
N GLU A 751 13.52 2.46 35.25
CA GLU A 751 14.73 2.25 36.01
C GLU A 751 15.82 3.23 35.61
N ASP A 752 16.41 3.89 36.61
CA ASP A 752 17.64 4.71 36.44
C ASP A 752 18.87 3.91 36.86
N TYR A 753 19.69 3.60 35.91
CA TYR A 753 20.91 2.81 36.07
C TYR A 753 22.15 3.68 36.38
N SER A 754 22.01 4.99 36.58
CA SER A 754 23.14 5.92 36.82
C SER A 754 24.00 5.56 38.04
N SER A 755 23.45 4.79 38.98
CA SER A 755 24.20 4.25 40.16
C SER A 755 25.08 3.04 39.82
N TYR A 756 24.88 2.41 38.66
CA TYR A 756 25.59 1.19 38.24
C TYR A 756 26.54 1.43 37.09
N VAL A 757 26.36 2.48 36.28
CA VAL A 757 27.13 2.76 35.09
C VAL A 757 27.87 4.08 35.18
N GLN A 758 29.11 4.11 34.68
CA GLN A 758 29.83 5.37 34.58
C GLN A 758 29.21 6.27 33.51
N ARG A 759 29.00 7.54 33.87
CA ARG A 759 28.81 8.57 32.88
C ARG A 759 30.10 8.72 32.08
N LEU A 760 30.00 8.76 30.75
CA LEU A 760 31.17 9.06 29.93
C LEU A 760 31.82 10.37 30.41
N PRO A 761 33.14 10.44 30.54
CA PRO A 761 33.79 11.64 31.03
C PRO A 761 33.45 12.81 30.12
N ARG A 762 32.94 13.90 30.70
CA ARG A 762 32.85 15.20 30.00
C ARG A 762 34.16 15.48 29.32
N ILE A 763 34.21 15.71 28.03
CA ILE A 763 35.36 16.30 27.36
C ILE A 763 35.49 17.71 27.94
N LEU A 764 36.25 17.84 28.99
CA LEU A 764 36.54 19.14 29.60
C LEU A 764 37.45 19.92 28.65
N THR A 765 36.88 20.98 28.10
CA THR A 765 37.60 21.92 27.23
C THR A 765 38.68 22.74 27.92
N THR A 766 38.91 22.52 29.21
CA THR A 766 39.96 23.22 29.97
C THR A 766 40.97 22.25 30.57
N PRO A 767 42.28 22.46 30.35
CA PRO A 767 43.34 21.56 30.79
C PRO A 767 43.57 21.49 32.33
N SER A 768 42.82 22.21 33.12
CA SER A 768 43.08 22.40 34.56
C SER A 768 42.17 21.64 35.53
N ALA A 769 41.23 20.82 35.02
CA ALA A 769 40.41 20.01 35.92
C ALA A 769 41.20 18.74 36.34
N LYS A 770 41.63 18.67 37.55
CA LYS A 770 42.14 17.43 38.15
C LYS A 770 41.01 16.38 38.16
N ARG A 771 41.25 15.23 37.59
CA ARG A 771 40.45 14.04 37.78
C ARG A 771 40.38 13.71 39.25
N VAL A 772 39.22 13.83 39.89
CA VAL A 772 38.97 13.18 41.16
C VAL A 772 38.61 11.76 40.84
N GLU A 773 39.58 10.87 40.93
CA GLU A 773 39.33 9.42 40.89
C GLU A 773 38.70 9.05 42.23
N ASP A 774 37.39 8.86 42.24
CA ASP A 774 36.69 8.21 43.34
C ASP A 774 36.83 6.70 43.17
N HIS A 775 37.78 6.09 43.84
CA HIS A 775 38.13 4.66 43.76
C HIS A 775 37.18 3.75 44.56
N THR A 776 36.05 4.24 45.06
CA THR A 776 35.23 3.50 46.01
C THR A 776 34.03 2.74 45.38
N HIS A 777 33.71 2.94 44.09
CA HIS A 777 32.59 2.28 43.43
C HIS A 777 33.02 1.65 42.11
N HIS A 778 32.77 0.35 41.93
CA HIS A 778 32.94 -0.36 40.66
C HIS A 778 31.77 -0.07 39.74
N TYR A 779 31.88 0.98 38.93
CA TYR A 779 30.87 1.25 37.88
C TYR A 779 31.24 0.47 36.62
N TYR A 780 30.17 -0.07 35.97
CA TYR A 780 30.31 -0.64 34.63
C TYR A 780 30.35 0.47 33.57
N ASP A 781 31.09 0.24 32.48
CA ASP A 781 31.02 1.16 31.32
C ASP A 781 29.70 0.95 30.59
N LYS A 782 29.00 2.03 30.19
CA LYS A 782 27.78 1.97 29.43
C LYS A 782 27.89 1.17 28.10
N LYS A 783 29.09 1.13 27.53
CA LYS A 783 29.38 0.38 26.29
C LYS A 783 29.52 -1.14 26.49
N ASP A 784 29.59 -1.63 27.73
CA ASP A 784 29.79 -3.03 28.07
C ASP A 784 28.55 -3.70 28.69
N VAL A 785 27.42 -3.00 28.69
CA VAL A 785 26.14 -3.46 29.28
C VAL A 785 24.96 -3.24 28.33
N PHE A 786 23.93 -4.00 28.59
CA PHE A 786 22.62 -3.84 27.94
C PHE A 786 21.48 -3.99 28.94
N VAL A 787 20.33 -3.43 28.60
CA VAL A 787 19.06 -3.61 29.31
C VAL A 787 18.23 -4.66 28.58
N GLU A 788 17.73 -5.65 29.33
CA GLU A 788 16.73 -6.60 28.90
C GLU A 788 15.42 -6.31 29.62
N ALA A 789 14.32 -6.30 28.89
CA ALA A 789 12.97 -6.28 29.44
C ALA A 789 12.21 -7.52 29.00
N VAL A 790 11.79 -8.34 29.97
CA VAL A 790 10.97 -9.54 29.74
C VAL A 790 9.55 -9.23 30.16
N PHE A 791 8.63 -9.32 29.19
CA PHE A 791 7.19 -9.15 29.40
C PHE A 791 6.55 -10.53 29.44
N THR A 792 6.02 -10.94 30.60
CA THR A 792 5.33 -12.21 30.81
C THR A 792 3.84 -11.92 30.95
N TYR A 793 3.06 -12.33 29.98
CA TYR A 793 1.61 -12.14 29.95
C TYR A 793 0.89 -13.27 30.69
N GLU A 794 -0.32 -13.00 31.19
CA GLU A 794 -1.12 -13.99 31.94
C GLU A 794 -1.55 -15.21 31.08
N ASP A 795 -1.58 -15.06 29.75
CA ASP A 795 -1.83 -16.14 28.78
C ASP A 795 -0.61 -17.05 28.54
N GLY A 796 0.51 -16.76 29.18
CA GLY A 796 1.76 -17.51 29.07
C GLY A 796 2.71 -17.07 27.97
N ARG A 797 2.35 -16.09 27.15
CA ARG A 797 3.26 -15.48 26.16
C ARG A 797 4.40 -14.76 26.87
N VAL A 798 5.56 -14.78 26.23
CA VAL A 798 6.76 -14.05 26.69
C VAL A 798 7.31 -13.23 25.52
N GLN A 799 7.41 -11.93 25.71
CA GLN A 799 8.11 -11.03 24.80
C GLN A 799 9.41 -10.56 25.47
N ILE A 800 10.47 -10.43 24.69
CA ILE A 800 11.77 -9.93 25.16
C ILE A 800 12.19 -8.76 24.28
N GLU A 801 12.44 -7.63 24.92
CA GLU A 801 13.04 -6.44 24.32
C GLU A 801 14.42 -6.21 24.94
N SER A 802 15.34 -5.68 24.16
CA SER A 802 16.66 -5.31 24.70
C SER A 802 17.24 -4.14 23.93
N ASP A 803 18.03 -3.31 24.62
CA ASP A 803 18.76 -2.21 24.00
C ASP A 803 20.02 -1.86 24.83
N THR A 804 20.91 -1.13 24.22
CA THR A 804 22.16 -0.65 24.83
C THR A 804 22.01 0.79 25.35
N LEU A 805 22.81 1.18 26.32
CA LEU A 805 22.78 2.54 26.91
C LEU A 805 23.57 3.58 26.10
N VAL A 806 24.21 3.15 25.00
CA VAL A 806 24.89 3.99 24.03
C VAL A 806 24.56 3.50 22.62
N PRO A 807 24.71 4.30 21.57
CA PRO A 807 24.55 3.81 20.20
C PRO A 807 25.46 2.61 19.90
N TYR A 808 24.99 1.66 19.09
CA TYR A 808 25.75 0.45 18.76
C TYR A 808 27.14 0.74 18.15
N LYS A 809 27.35 1.91 17.52
CA LYS A 809 28.67 2.33 17.03
C LYS A 809 29.75 2.44 18.15
N HIS A 810 29.32 2.68 19.38
CA HIS A 810 30.19 2.80 20.54
C HIS A 810 30.30 1.52 21.37
N VAL A 811 29.47 0.54 21.09
CA VAL A 811 29.43 -0.75 21.76
C VAL A 811 30.54 -1.66 21.24
N GLU A 812 31.27 -2.34 22.13
CA GLU A 812 32.25 -3.38 21.78
C GLU A 812 31.62 -4.77 21.99
N LEU A 813 30.78 -5.20 21.04
CA LEU A 813 30.16 -6.52 21.10
C LEU A 813 31.27 -7.61 21.07
N PRO A 814 31.23 -8.57 22.02
CA PRO A 814 32.14 -9.72 21.95
C PRO A 814 31.75 -10.60 20.74
N GLN A 815 32.74 -11.38 20.25
CA GLN A 815 32.47 -12.33 19.17
C GLN A 815 31.55 -13.44 19.67
N PRO A 816 30.34 -13.61 19.12
CA PRO A 816 29.43 -14.66 19.55
C PRO A 816 29.85 -16.04 19.02
N SER A 817 29.54 -17.07 19.78
CA SER A 817 29.49 -18.45 19.30
C SER A 817 28.02 -18.87 19.29
N ILE A 818 27.38 -18.80 18.10
CA ILE A 818 25.98 -19.16 17.95
C ILE A 818 25.88 -20.64 17.60
N HIS A 819 25.21 -21.40 18.45
CA HIS A 819 24.84 -22.79 18.18
C HIS A 819 23.42 -22.85 17.62
N ALA A 820 23.22 -23.60 16.53
CA ALA A 820 21.92 -23.84 15.92
C ALA A 820 21.60 -25.33 15.89
N GLU A 821 20.44 -25.68 16.41
CA GLU A 821 19.87 -27.01 16.32
C GLU A 821 18.58 -26.96 15.50
N VAL A 822 18.46 -27.88 14.52
CA VAL A 822 17.30 -27.95 13.63
C VAL A 822 16.56 -29.25 13.88
N VAL A 823 15.26 -29.17 14.09
CA VAL A 823 14.36 -30.31 14.29
C VAL A 823 13.24 -30.26 13.25
N ASP A 824 12.95 -31.40 12.65
CA ASP A 824 11.82 -31.61 11.74
C ASP A 824 10.67 -32.26 12.52
N ASN A 825 9.52 -31.61 12.56
CA ASN A 825 8.29 -32.09 13.19
C ASN A 825 7.19 -32.23 12.14
N ALA A 826 7.35 -33.14 11.21
CA ALA A 826 6.45 -33.48 10.11
C ALA A 826 6.38 -32.37 9.03
N ASN A 827 5.66 -31.28 9.23
CA ASN A 827 5.55 -30.17 8.26
C ASN A 827 6.14 -28.87 8.80
N THR A 828 6.76 -28.90 9.99
CA THR A 828 7.30 -27.73 10.67
C THR A 828 8.77 -27.93 10.99
N TYR A 829 9.60 -27.05 10.47
CA TYR A 829 11.01 -26.98 10.86
C TYR A 829 11.18 -26.01 12.01
N THR A 830 11.90 -26.45 13.04
CA THR A 830 12.18 -25.65 14.24
C THR A 830 13.68 -25.44 14.33
N ILE A 831 14.11 -24.20 14.51
CA ILE A 831 15.53 -23.79 14.64
C ILE A 831 15.70 -23.19 16.02
N ALA A 832 16.46 -23.85 16.87
CA ALA A 832 16.81 -23.37 18.20
C ALA A 832 18.19 -22.70 18.15
N LEU A 833 18.27 -21.41 18.48
CA LEU A 833 19.48 -20.61 18.47
C LEU A 833 19.93 -20.30 19.89
N GLN A 834 21.18 -20.53 20.21
CA GLN A 834 21.79 -20.24 21.50
C GLN A 834 23.12 -19.52 21.31
N SER A 835 23.38 -18.49 22.11
CA SER A 835 24.66 -17.77 22.11
C SER A 835 25.29 -17.77 23.49
N ASN A 836 26.60 -17.64 23.52
CA ASN A 836 27.37 -17.52 24.77
C ASN A 836 27.52 -16.07 25.27
N VAL A 837 27.09 -15.09 24.47
CA VAL A 837 27.16 -13.66 24.77
C VAL A 837 25.96 -12.94 24.17
N TYR A 838 25.69 -11.73 24.66
CA TYR A 838 24.67 -10.85 24.03
C TYR A 838 24.91 -10.67 22.55
N THR A 839 23.93 -11.05 21.74
CA THR A 839 24.04 -11.07 20.29
C THR A 839 22.79 -10.39 19.68
N PRO A 840 22.87 -9.09 19.38
CA PRO A 840 21.74 -8.37 18.82
C PRO A 840 21.59 -8.61 17.32
N PHE A 841 20.33 -8.51 16.86
CA PHE A 841 19.92 -8.52 15.46
C PHE A 841 20.36 -9.78 14.69
N VAL A 842 20.20 -10.96 15.29
CA VAL A 842 20.54 -12.22 14.63
C VAL A 842 19.59 -12.47 13.46
N GLU A 843 20.15 -12.53 12.27
CA GLU A 843 19.47 -12.92 11.04
C GLU A 843 19.66 -14.41 10.79
N VAL A 844 18.58 -15.06 10.42
CA VAL A 844 18.56 -16.41 9.89
C VAL A 844 18.10 -16.37 8.44
N ASP A 845 18.89 -16.95 7.55
CA ASP A 845 18.60 -17.04 6.11
C ASP A 845 19.07 -18.39 5.57
N PHE A 846 18.81 -18.70 4.31
CA PHE A 846 19.22 -19.92 3.64
C PHE A 846 19.93 -19.59 2.33
N THR A 847 20.89 -20.42 1.93
CA THR A 847 21.75 -20.12 0.76
C THR A 847 20.99 -20.00 -0.56
N ASP A 848 19.97 -20.84 -0.78
CA ASP A 848 19.26 -21.02 -2.05
C ASP A 848 17.76 -21.30 -1.86
N ALA A 849 17.19 -20.87 -0.76
CA ALA A 849 15.76 -20.91 -0.49
C ALA A 849 15.32 -19.60 0.14
N ASP A 850 14.08 -19.22 -0.08
CA ASP A 850 13.44 -18.05 0.52
C ASP A 850 12.29 -18.52 1.40
N VAL A 851 12.30 -18.14 2.67
CA VAL A 851 11.40 -18.64 3.71
C VAL A 851 10.91 -17.52 4.60
N ILE A 852 9.62 -17.51 4.91
CA ILE A 852 9.06 -16.69 5.98
C ILE A 852 9.24 -17.44 7.29
N LEU A 853 10.06 -16.90 8.17
CA LEU A 853 10.26 -17.44 9.50
C LEU A 853 9.20 -16.89 10.47
N SER A 854 8.90 -17.65 11.54
CA SER A 854 8.00 -17.18 12.61
C SER A 854 8.51 -15.91 13.30
N ASP A 855 9.83 -15.71 13.33
CA ASP A 855 10.52 -14.50 13.78
C ASP A 855 11.92 -14.45 13.15
N ASN A 856 12.52 -13.25 13.04
CA ASN A 856 13.89 -13.06 12.56
C ASN A 856 14.44 -11.74 13.09
N ILE A 857 15.72 -11.45 12.84
CA ILE A 857 16.38 -10.25 13.38
C ILE A 857 16.17 -10.16 14.89
N ILE A 858 16.41 -11.29 15.56
CA ILE A 858 16.17 -11.47 17.00
C ILE A 858 17.39 -11.11 17.84
N ASN A 859 17.15 -10.74 19.10
CA ASN A 859 18.23 -10.54 20.08
C ASN A 859 18.38 -11.79 20.99
N LEU A 860 19.59 -12.32 21.08
CA LEU A 860 19.93 -13.38 22.05
C LEU A 860 20.45 -12.71 23.30
N THR A 861 19.65 -12.74 24.37
CA THR A 861 19.84 -11.94 25.59
C THR A 861 20.21 -12.76 26.82
N ASP A 862 20.23 -14.08 26.68
CA ASP A 862 20.66 -15.05 27.70
C ASP A 862 21.25 -16.30 27.03
N ASP A 863 21.66 -17.27 27.85
CA ASP A 863 22.23 -18.54 27.41
C ASP A 863 21.18 -19.62 27.08
N LYS A 864 19.88 -19.26 27.03
CA LYS A 864 18.80 -20.18 26.67
C LYS A 864 18.54 -20.18 25.16
N PRO A 865 18.13 -21.34 24.62
CA PRO A 865 17.75 -21.38 23.21
C PRO A 865 16.53 -20.48 22.90
N ARG A 866 16.67 -19.65 21.87
CA ARG A 866 15.54 -18.97 21.24
C ARG A 866 15.09 -19.79 20.03
N VAL A 867 13.80 -20.04 19.95
CA VAL A 867 13.21 -20.92 18.94
C VAL A 867 12.46 -20.10 17.90
N ILE A 868 12.82 -20.33 16.65
CA ILE A 868 12.09 -19.85 15.47
C ILE A 868 11.66 -21.05 14.65
N SER A 869 10.63 -20.90 13.85
CA SER A 869 10.08 -22.01 13.05
C SER A 869 9.56 -21.51 11.70
N PHE A 870 9.35 -22.47 10.81
CA PHE A 870 8.62 -22.27 9.57
C PHE A 870 7.96 -23.58 9.14
N THR A 871 6.90 -23.48 8.35
CA THR A 871 6.23 -24.63 7.74
C THR A 871 6.61 -24.76 6.26
N THR A 872 6.25 -25.86 5.64
CA THR A 872 6.43 -26.00 4.17
C THR A 872 5.62 -24.97 3.38
N GLU A 873 4.54 -24.43 3.94
CA GLU A 873 3.72 -23.36 3.34
C GLU A 873 4.40 -21.98 3.40
N ASP A 874 5.36 -21.80 4.31
CA ASP A 874 6.11 -20.56 4.46
C ASP A 874 7.31 -20.45 3.51
N ILE A 875 7.56 -21.49 2.69
CA ILE A 875 8.63 -21.49 1.70
C ILE A 875 8.16 -20.76 0.44
N ILE A 876 8.74 -19.60 0.17
CA ILE A 876 8.43 -18.79 -1.01
C ILE A 876 9.08 -19.39 -2.27
N ASN A 877 10.34 -19.82 -2.11
CA ASN A 877 11.15 -20.35 -3.19
C ASN A 877 12.11 -21.43 -2.67
N GLY A 878 12.36 -22.45 -3.48
CA GLY A 878 13.18 -23.60 -3.09
C GLY A 878 12.35 -24.70 -2.39
N ASN A 879 13.05 -25.67 -1.80
CA ASN A 879 12.47 -26.74 -1.00
C ASN A 879 13.52 -27.30 -0.04
N PHE A 880 13.09 -28.03 0.97
CA PHE A 880 13.97 -28.78 1.87
C PHE A 880 13.53 -30.25 1.91
N THR A 881 14.51 -31.16 2.05
CA THR A 881 14.24 -32.61 2.11
C THR A 881 14.07 -33.11 3.55
N ASP A 882 14.83 -32.54 4.48
CA ASP A 882 14.82 -32.88 5.91
C ASP A 882 15.53 -31.83 6.76
N ALA A 883 15.55 -32.01 8.06
CA ALA A 883 16.26 -31.10 9.01
C ALA A 883 17.76 -30.99 8.74
N THR A 884 18.39 -32.02 8.18
CA THR A 884 19.81 -31.99 7.85
C THR A 884 20.07 -31.07 6.66
N ASP A 885 19.21 -31.12 5.65
CA ASP A 885 19.26 -30.22 4.50
C ASP A 885 19.04 -28.77 4.93
N VAL A 886 18.01 -28.50 5.77
CA VAL A 886 17.78 -27.19 6.37
C VAL A 886 19.04 -26.70 7.09
N LYS A 887 19.65 -27.53 7.94
CA LYS A 887 20.85 -27.16 8.71
C LYS A 887 22.07 -26.87 7.82
N ASN A 888 22.27 -27.63 6.76
CA ASN A 888 23.41 -27.46 5.84
C ASN A 888 23.32 -26.18 5.02
N ARG A 889 22.11 -25.70 4.76
CA ARG A 889 21.84 -24.50 3.96
C ARG A 889 21.61 -23.26 4.82
N LEU A 890 21.56 -23.44 6.15
CA LEU A 890 21.34 -22.38 7.13
C LEU A 890 22.51 -21.38 7.12
N ARG A 891 22.19 -20.11 7.05
CA ARG A 891 23.11 -18.98 7.23
C ARG A 891 22.65 -18.17 8.44
N ILE A 892 23.57 -17.91 9.35
CA ILE A 892 23.31 -17.09 10.55
C ILE A 892 24.31 -15.95 10.56
N ARG A 893 23.80 -14.76 10.77
CA ARG A 893 24.58 -13.52 10.84
C ARG A 893 24.07 -12.66 11.98
N SER A 894 24.96 -11.96 12.65
CA SER A 894 24.64 -10.98 13.70
C SER A 894 25.27 -9.62 13.39
N LEU A 895 24.87 -8.60 14.14
CA LEU A 895 25.49 -7.28 14.00
C LEU A 895 27.01 -7.34 14.19
N ARG A 896 27.52 -8.20 15.11
CA ARG A 896 28.95 -8.33 15.36
C ARG A 896 29.75 -8.87 14.16
N ASP A 897 29.11 -9.64 13.31
CA ASP A 897 29.76 -10.24 12.13
C ASP A 897 29.99 -9.23 11.01
N THR A 898 29.49 -8.01 11.15
CA THR A 898 29.55 -6.98 10.10
C THR A 898 30.78 -6.07 10.18
N TYR A 899 31.60 -6.18 11.24
CA TYR A 899 32.81 -5.36 11.43
C TYR A 899 33.95 -6.09 12.11
#